data_7d6fd692950e8d73345a9f694c086bc9
#
_entry.id   7d6fd692950e8d73345a9f694c086bc9
#
_cell.length_a   1.000
_cell.length_b   1.000
_cell.length_c   1.000
_cell.angle_alpha   90.00
_cell.angle_beta   90.00
_cell.angle_gamma   90.00
#
_symmetry.space_group_name_H-M   'P 1'
#
loop_
_entity.id
_entity.type
_entity.pdbx_description
1 polymer ?
#
loop_
_entity_poly.entity_id
_entity_poly.type
_entity_poly.pdbx_seq_one_letter_code
_entity_poly.pdbx_strand_id
1 'polypeptide(L)'
;MMDAVNLSRRPQLRRKRDRFWLTVGLCALTAALIFLPFQIIDGGFFHYAGDFNGQQIGFYRYMNGFVKGMGYPDGLNGHSLPSNTFSWATDLGSGVMNAYSFYLYGSPFFWLSTLFPQSWLPYLMCPLLVLKFAVAGGGAYLYMRRYVKNLDYAVLAACLYTFSGFGIYNIFFNHFIDVVALFPWMLWALDECIYNGRRGLFAFFVALNLLNNYFFFVGQVVFLIIYFVCKLTTGEIKLTRGLFGTLAFESLLGVAMGCLLVWPAFLSLLQNPRTTDISSGWGFLTYSAVQQYLAILVSWILPPDSPYIVSIWSEGTIKWTSMTAYLPLCSLAGVVAYWRARRGDSRKRIVAVCAVFALVPVLNSAFYAFNASYYARWYYMPLLIMAAMTVNAWEDPDTDLERPTGAIAWAMLATLAFALVPVSEGEDGWSLGVMENPEQYLAVLAFGLGGLILYQWLARGRAEQKQFCRRMLAAVLAFSCVFGIVHIGIGKFGQWNYDSDLVEQYQDSIALQEAFPEGDWRVDTYNAHDNLGLWMDKSCLQFFDSTVAPSILSFYSSLGFVRDVRSNPDASYYALRGLLSVRFTIMPEDERQNFESAVSSGWTYYDSVGGFALYENDNYLPMGFTYEYYVPEDTVESMFTGDACALLVRALGLSEEDIAAYGQYLTPLPEEMQQEFTYEQYVQDVALRCQSACSSFQMTNNGFGAEIQLERPNLVFFSVPYDDGFTAYVNGQETEILRVDNGLMAVLCPEGQSTIDFVYVPAGLSLSRTVTLAALVVWVAYTGFFVWRRRSR
;
A
#
# COMPACT_ATOMS: atom_id res chain seq x y z
N MET A 1 41.15 -22.74 -18.68
CA MET A 1 41.05 -21.66 -19.69
C MET A 1 40.39 -22.30 -20.88
N MET A 2 39.13 -22.07 -21.09
CA MET A 2 38.19 -22.38 -22.18
C MET A 2 36.90 -22.90 -21.58
N ASP A 3 35.98 -21.99 -21.52
CA ASP A 3 34.58 -22.04 -21.91
C ASP A 3 33.84 -20.83 -21.33
N ALA A 4 34.30 -19.62 -21.71
CA ALA A 4 33.47 -18.44 -21.71
C ALA A 4 32.43 -18.66 -22.82
N VAL A 5 31.28 -19.21 -22.45
CA VAL A 5 30.16 -19.42 -23.34
C VAL A 5 29.83 -18.09 -24.03
N ASN A 6 30.08 -18.06 -25.30
CA ASN A 6 29.81 -16.98 -26.23
C ASN A 6 28.29 -16.76 -26.31
N LEU A 7 27.71 -16.03 -25.35
CA LEU A 7 26.28 -15.70 -25.27
C LEU A 7 25.84 -14.65 -26.32
N SER A 8 26.77 -14.18 -27.15
CA SER A 8 26.54 -13.06 -28.07
C SER A 8 25.86 -13.40 -29.39
N ARG A 9 25.66 -14.64 -29.74
CA ARG A 9 24.84 -15.05 -30.89
C ARG A 9 24.33 -16.47 -30.69
N ARG A 10 23.20 -16.64 -30.00
CA ARG A 10 22.45 -17.90 -30.19
C ARG A 10 21.85 -17.88 -31.60
N PRO A 11 22.05 -18.98 -32.40
CA PRO A 11 21.36 -19.11 -33.67
C PRO A 11 19.86 -19.04 -33.42
N GLN A 12 19.11 -18.46 -34.35
CA GLN A 12 17.65 -18.56 -34.35
C GLN A 12 17.26 -20.04 -34.19
N LEU A 13 16.98 -20.42 -32.92
CA LEU A 13 16.47 -21.75 -32.66
C LEU A 13 15.22 -21.89 -33.54
N ARG A 14 15.22 -22.91 -34.43
CA ARG A 14 14.01 -23.42 -35.10
C ARG A 14 12.84 -23.20 -34.15
N ARG A 15 11.75 -22.56 -34.64
CA ARG A 15 10.51 -22.25 -33.91
C ARG A 15 10.05 -23.44 -33.06
N LYS A 16 10.68 -23.70 -31.94
CA LYS A 16 10.09 -24.49 -30.86
C LYS A 16 8.86 -23.70 -30.42
N ARG A 17 7.73 -24.38 -30.36
CA ARG A 17 6.44 -23.76 -29.98
C ARG A 17 6.65 -22.99 -28.69
N ASP A 18 6.46 -21.66 -28.71
CA ASP A 18 6.60 -20.78 -27.54
C ASP A 18 5.64 -21.28 -26.46
N ARG A 19 6.07 -21.25 -25.21
CA ARG A 19 5.30 -21.70 -24.03
C ARG A 19 4.65 -20.56 -23.25
N PHE A 20 4.68 -19.35 -23.80
CA PHE A 20 4.17 -18.15 -23.11
C PHE A 20 2.73 -18.33 -22.64
N TRP A 21 1.80 -18.61 -23.57
CA TRP A 21 0.39 -18.80 -23.23
C TRP A 21 0.11 -20.02 -22.36
N LEU A 22 0.92 -21.07 -22.48
CA LEU A 22 0.86 -22.19 -21.55
C LEU A 22 1.20 -21.75 -20.13
N THR A 23 2.24 -20.92 -19.97
CA THR A 23 2.64 -20.41 -18.65
C THR A 23 1.56 -19.52 -18.05
N VAL A 24 1.06 -18.57 -18.84
CA VAL A 24 -0.04 -17.70 -18.44
C VAL A 24 -1.25 -18.50 -17.99
N GLY A 25 -1.66 -19.50 -18.79
CA GLY A 25 -2.81 -20.36 -18.50
C GLY A 25 -2.60 -21.23 -17.24
N LEU A 26 -1.41 -21.79 -17.04
CA LEU A 26 -1.10 -22.57 -15.84
C LEU A 26 -1.11 -21.69 -14.57
N CYS A 27 -0.52 -20.51 -14.64
CA CYS A 27 -0.54 -19.58 -13.50
C CYS A 27 -1.96 -19.11 -13.19
N ALA A 28 -2.76 -18.78 -14.22
CA ALA A 28 -4.15 -18.42 -14.05
C ALA A 28 -4.98 -19.56 -13.43
N LEU A 29 -4.83 -20.76 -13.94
CA LEU A 29 -5.55 -21.94 -13.42
C LEU A 29 -5.17 -22.24 -11.97
N THR A 30 -3.88 -22.22 -11.65
CA THR A 30 -3.41 -22.48 -10.28
C THR A 30 -3.91 -21.43 -9.31
N ALA A 31 -3.84 -20.16 -9.68
CA ALA A 31 -4.39 -19.06 -8.90
C ALA A 31 -5.92 -19.18 -8.71
N ALA A 32 -6.64 -19.54 -9.78
CA ALA A 32 -8.08 -19.80 -9.71
C ALA A 32 -8.40 -20.96 -8.75
N LEU A 33 -7.64 -22.05 -8.78
CA LEU A 33 -7.81 -23.18 -7.86
C LEU A 33 -7.53 -22.79 -6.39
N ILE A 34 -6.67 -21.80 -6.15
CA ILE A 34 -6.39 -21.30 -4.81
C ILE A 34 -7.51 -20.37 -4.32
N PHE A 35 -7.97 -19.42 -5.14
CA PHE A 35 -8.84 -18.32 -4.69
C PHE A 35 -10.34 -18.57 -4.88
N LEU A 36 -10.75 -19.22 -5.97
CA LEU A 36 -12.18 -19.44 -6.24
C LEU A 36 -12.93 -20.23 -5.16
N PRO A 37 -12.34 -21.24 -4.48
CA PRO A 37 -13.03 -21.92 -3.39
C PRO A 37 -13.50 -20.94 -2.31
N PHE A 38 -12.68 -19.98 -1.93
CA PHE A 38 -13.02 -18.98 -0.92
C PHE A 38 -14.08 -18.00 -1.43
N GLN A 39 -13.98 -17.57 -2.70
CA GLN A 39 -15.01 -16.72 -3.30
C GLN A 39 -16.38 -17.42 -3.34
N ILE A 40 -16.41 -18.72 -3.61
CA ILE A 40 -17.64 -19.51 -3.60
C ILE A 40 -18.23 -19.62 -2.19
N ILE A 41 -17.37 -19.84 -1.18
CA ILE A 41 -17.79 -19.91 0.23
C ILE A 41 -18.43 -18.58 0.68
N ASP A 42 -17.91 -17.44 0.21
CA ASP A 42 -18.41 -16.11 0.55
C ASP A 42 -19.56 -15.63 -0.36
N GLY A 43 -20.24 -16.55 -1.04
CA GLY A 43 -21.38 -16.19 -1.91
C GLY A 43 -21.00 -15.33 -3.14
N GLY A 44 -19.75 -15.42 -3.58
CA GLY A 44 -19.19 -14.67 -4.71
C GLY A 44 -18.36 -13.47 -4.30
N PHE A 45 -18.46 -12.99 -3.08
CA PHE A 45 -17.57 -11.98 -2.48
C PHE A 45 -16.23 -12.63 -2.16
N PHE A 46 -15.12 -11.90 -2.34
CA PHE A 46 -13.81 -12.40 -1.94
C PHE A 46 -13.19 -11.47 -0.92
N HIS A 47 -13.07 -11.94 0.30
CA HIS A 47 -12.32 -11.28 1.37
C HIS A 47 -11.27 -12.24 1.93
N TYR A 48 -10.26 -11.70 2.57
CA TYR A 48 -9.17 -12.48 3.14
C TYR A 48 -8.94 -12.09 4.60
N ALA A 49 -8.13 -11.05 4.83
CA ALA A 49 -7.77 -10.59 6.16
C ALA A 49 -7.11 -9.21 6.10
N GLY A 50 -7.23 -8.40 7.15
CA GLY A 50 -6.54 -7.13 7.40
C GLY A 50 -6.61 -6.11 6.26
N ASP A 51 -5.44 -5.65 5.77
CA ASP A 51 -5.39 -4.62 4.73
C ASP A 51 -6.19 -4.99 3.47
N PHE A 52 -6.29 -6.28 3.15
CA PHE A 52 -7.12 -6.72 2.04
C PHE A 52 -8.59 -6.36 2.28
N ASN A 53 -9.09 -6.62 3.47
CA ASN A 53 -10.46 -6.33 3.87
C ASN A 53 -10.65 -4.86 4.17
N GLY A 54 -9.91 -4.32 5.13
CA GLY A 54 -10.08 -2.97 5.64
C GLY A 54 -9.76 -1.86 4.63
N GLN A 55 -8.91 -2.11 3.66
CA GLN A 55 -8.49 -1.10 2.68
C GLN A 55 -8.86 -1.47 1.25
N GLN A 56 -8.34 -2.60 0.74
CA GLN A 56 -8.26 -2.84 -0.69
C GLN A 56 -9.62 -3.00 -1.37
N ILE A 57 -10.57 -3.70 -0.73
CA ILE A 57 -11.91 -3.89 -1.31
C ILE A 57 -12.64 -2.54 -1.37
N GLY A 58 -12.66 -1.82 -0.23
CA GLY A 58 -13.29 -0.50 -0.14
C GLY A 58 -12.67 0.51 -1.10
N PHE A 59 -11.33 0.56 -1.17
CA PHE A 59 -10.60 1.45 -2.07
C PHE A 59 -10.91 1.19 -3.55
N TYR A 60 -10.90 -0.08 -3.98
CA TYR A 60 -11.24 -0.44 -5.36
C TYR A 60 -12.69 -0.05 -5.71
N ARG A 61 -13.64 -0.33 -4.80
CA ARG A 61 -15.04 0.02 -5.00
C ARG A 61 -15.23 1.54 -5.07
N TYR A 62 -14.79 2.26 -4.05
CA TYR A 62 -14.93 3.70 -3.95
C TYR A 62 -14.28 4.41 -5.15
N MET A 63 -13.01 4.14 -5.41
CA MET A 63 -12.28 4.77 -6.49
C MET A 63 -12.81 4.44 -7.88
N ASN A 64 -13.41 3.25 -8.08
CA ASN A 64 -14.08 2.92 -9.33
C ASN A 64 -15.28 3.87 -9.61
N GLY A 65 -16.08 4.15 -8.59
CA GLY A 65 -17.17 5.12 -8.69
C GLY A 65 -16.64 6.55 -8.87
N PHE A 66 -15.70 6.94 -8.04
CA PHE A 66 -15.12 8.28 -8.02
C PHE A 66 -14.52 8.72 -9.37
N VAL A 67 -13.69 7.87 -10.00
CA VAL A 67 -13.11 8.20 -11.33
C VAL A 67 -14.12 8.26 -12.46
N LYS A 68 -15.34 7.80 -12.24
CA LYS A 68 -16.48 7.89 -13.18
C LYS A 68 -17.38 9.09 -12.90
N GLY A 69 -17.02 9.96 -11.94
CA GLY A 69 -17.81 11.12 -11.56
C GLY A 69 -18.98 10.80 -10.63
N MET A 70 -18.94 9.66 -9.92
CA MET A 70 -19.88 9.38 -8.85
C MET A 70 -19.45 10.08 -7.57
N GLY A 71 -20.40 10.42 -6.71
CA GLY A 71 -20.16 11.09 -5.45
C GLY A 71 -20.70 12.51 -5.48
N TYR A 72 -19.87 13.49 -5.13
CA TYR A 72 -20.28 14.89 -5.05
C TYR A 72 -20.34 15.55 -6.42
N PRO A 73 -21.10 16.68 -6.57
CA PRO A 73 -21.20 17.40 -7.83
C PRO A 73 -19.83 17.85 -8.37
N ASP A 74 -19.72 17.92 -9.70
CA ASP A 74 -18.58 18.52 -10.36
C ASP A 74 -18.58 20.02 -10.13
N GLY A 75 -17.50 20.53 -9.66
CA GLY A 75 -17.02 21.91 -9.56
C GLY A 75 -17.95 23.09 -9.57
N LEU A 76 -17.62 24.02 -8.71
CA LEU A 76 -18.31 25.29 -8.53
C LEU A 76 -18.03 26.28 -9.65
N ASN A 77 -19.04 27.01 -10.04
CA ASN A 77 -19.02 28.33 -10.71
C ASN A 77 -18.03 28.48 -11.89
N GLY A 78 -18.07 27.59 -12.88
CA GLY A 78 -17.46 27.85 -14.19
C GLY A 78 -15.93 27.71 -14.27
N HIS A 79 -15.29 27.21 -13.27
CA HIS A 79 -13.88 26.83 -13.33
C HIS A 79 -13.75 25.49 -14.10
N SER A 80 -13.22 25.54 -15.32
CA SER A 80 -12.95 24.39 -16.18
C SER A 80 -11.75 23.58 -15.71
N LEU A 81 -11.74 23.14 -14.46
CA LEU A 81 -10.66 22.38 -13.85
C LEU A 81 -10.93 20.87 -13.89
N PRO A 82 -9.91 20.03 -13.77
CA PRO A 82 -10.13 18.59 -13.74
C PRO A 82 -11.08 18.25 -12.58
N SER A 83 -12.23 17.70 -12.91
CA SER A 83 -13.13 17.07 -11.96
C SER A 83 -12.47 15.87 -11.30
N ASN A 84 -12.90 15.52 -10.09
CA ASN A 84 -12.43 14.34 -9.35
C ASN A 84 -10.96 14.40 -8.90
N THR A 85 -10.56 15.48 -8.25
CA THR A 85 -9.22 15.66 -7.68
C THR A 85 -9.18 15.57 -6.17
N PHE A 86 -10.32 15.81 -5.49
CA PHE A 86 -10.44 15.82 -4.04
C PHE A 86 -11.53 14.85 -3.57
N SER A 87 -11.20 13.98 -2.61
CA SER A 87 -12.11 12.97 -2.06
C SER A 87 -12.52 13.31 -0.63
N TRP A 88 -13.80 13.59 -0.44
CA TRP A 88 -14.39 13.82 0.88
C TRP A 88 -14.52 12.54 1.72
N ALA A 89 -14.75 11.38 1.08
CA ALA A 89 -14.86 10.11 1.76
C ALA A 89 -13.50 9.52 2.19
N THR A 90 -12.39 10.21 1.91
CA THR A 90 -11.06 9.77 2.29
C THR A 90 -10.56 10.57 3.48
N ASP A 91 -10.54 9.94 4.66
CA ASP A 91 -10.21 10.58 5.94
C ASP A 91 -11.08 11.85 6.17
N LEU A 92 -10.52 12.93 6.66
CA LEU A 92 -11.22 14.22 6.81
C LEU A 92 -11.38 14.99 5.50
N GLY A 93 -11.03 14.39 4.39
CA GLY A 93 -10.90 14.98 3.05
C GLY A 93 -9.46 15.00 2.59
N SER A 94 -9.19 14.45 1.41
CA SER A 94 -7.81 14.31 0.89
C SER A 94 -7.74 14.39 -0.62
N GLY A 95 -6.60 14.89 -1.13
CA GLY A 95 -6.25 14.83 -2.54
C GLY A 95 -6.10 13.40 -3.03
N VAL A 96 -6.83 13.01 -4.07
CA VAL A 96 -6.89 11.63 -4.57
C VAL A 96 -5.54 11.10 -5.02
N MET A 97 -4.71 11.93 -5.66
CA MET A 97 -3.38 11.52 -6.07
C MET A 97 -2.48 11.18 -4.88
N ASN A 98 -2.62 11.92 -3.78
CA ASN A 98 -1.85 11.67 -2.56
C ASN A 98 -2.31 10.39 -1.87
N ALA A 99 -3.62 10.23 -1.68
CA ALA A 99 -4.19 9.12 -0.93
C ALA A 99 -4.09 7.78 -1.67
N TYR A 100 -4.26 7.74 -3.00
CA TYR A 100 -4.43 6.47 -3.73
C TYR A 100 -3.30 6.10 -4.69
N SER A 101 -2.30 6.97 -4.90
CA SER A 101 -1.17 6.65 -5.79
C SER A 101 -0.31 5.50 -5.28
N PHE A 102 -0.21 5.32 -3.97
CA PHE A 102 0.49 4.19 -3.36
C PHE A 102 -0.27 2.86 -3.53
N TYR A 103 -1.60 2.87 -3.57
CA TYR A 103 -2.42 1.66 -3.51
C TYR A 103 -2.85 1.15 -4.88
N LEU A 104 -3.52 2.02 -5.68
CA LEU A 104 -4.22 1.53 -6.87
C LEU A 104 -4.28 2.52 -8.04
N TYR A 105 -4.13 3.83 -7.80
CA TYR A 105 -4.40 4.84 -8.84
C TYR A 105 -3.47 4.72 -10.05
N GLY A 106 -2.23 4.24 -9.87
CA GLY A 106 -1.29 3.92 -10.96
C GLY A 106 -1.36 2.48 -11.47
N SER A 107 -2.20 1.61 -10.87
CA SER A 107 -2.28 0.18 -11.22
C SER A 107 -3.06 -0.06 -12.51
N PRO A 108 -2.50 -0.79 -13.49
CA PRO A 108 -3.24 -1.19 -14.68
C PRO A 108 -4.41 -2.14 -14.37
N PHE A 109 -4.35 -2.88 -13.26
CA PHE A 109 -5.41 -3.78 -12.84
C PHE A 109 -6.61 -3.01 -12.27
N PHE A 110 -6.35 -1.91 -11.55
CA PHE A 110 -7.40 -1.00 -11.13
C PHE A 110 -8.11 -0.38 -12.34
N TRP A 111 -7.36 0.18 -13.29
CA TRP A 111 -7.96 0.79 -14.49
C TRP A 111 -8.73 -0.21 -15.34
N LEU A 112 -8.32 -1.49 -15.38
CA LEU A 112 -9.12 -2.54 -16.00
C LEU A 112 -10.44 -2.75 -15.25
N SER A 113 -10.45 -2.64 -13.92
CA SER A 113 -11.66 -2.80 -13.12
C SER A 113 -12.69 -1.70 -13.38
N THR A 114 -12.27 -0.51 -13.82
CA THR A 114 -13.20 0.59 -14.14
C THR A 114 -14.10 0.32 -15.35
N LEU A 115 -13.84 -0.72 -16.13
CA LEU A 115 -14.74 -1.18 -17.19
C LEU A 115 -16.03 -1.82 -16.64
N PHE A 116 -16.08 -2.11 -15.34
CA PHE A 116 -17.20 -2.77 -14.68
C PHE A 116 -17.92 -1.81 -13.73
N PRO A 117 -19.21 -2.05 -13.40
CA PRO A 117 -19.94 -1.26 -12.41
C PRO A 117 -19.26 -1.27 -11.04
N GLN A 118 -19.39 -0.20 -10.27
CA GLN A 118 -18.87 -0.07 -8.91
C GLN A 118 -19.31 -1.22 -8.00
N SER A 119 -20.58 -1.61 -8.06
CA SER A 119 -21.14 -2.70 -7.27
C SER A 119 -20.55 -4.09 -7.53
N TRP A 120 -19.83 -4.26 -8.66
CA TRP A 120 -19.18 -5.53 -8.99
C TRP A 120 -17.79 -5.68 -8.37
N LEU A 121 -17.20 -4.61 -7.85
CA LEU A 121 -15.80 -4.60 -7.44
C LEU A 121 -15.47 -5.64 -6.36
N PRO A 122 -16.28 -5.85 -5.31
CA PRO A 122 -16.01 -6.89 -4.32
C PRO A 122 -15.94 -8.30 -4.93
N TYR A 123 -16.75 -8.55 -5.97
CA TYR A 123 -16.77 -9.82 -6.70
C TYR A 123 -15.63 -9.95 -7.72
N LEU A 124 -15.04 -8.83 -8.15
CA LEU A 124 -13.93 -8.80 -9.10
C LEU A 124 -12.55 -8.96 -8.43
N MET A 125 -12.46 -8.85 -7.11
CA MET A 125 -11.17 -8.94 -6.41
C MET A 125 -10.46 -10.28 -6.69
N CYS A 126 -11.16 -11.41 -6.67
CA CYS A 126 -10.57 -12.70 -7.00
C CYS A 126 -10.19 -12.83 -8.49
N PRO A 127 -11.03 -12.52 -9.49
CA PRO A 127 -10.62 -12.48 -10.89
C PRO A 127 -9.40 -11.58 -11.16
N LEU A 128 -9.31 -10.42 -10.50
CA LEU A 128 -8.16 -9.54 -10.62
C LEU A 128 -6.89 -10.18 -10.02
N LEU A 129 -6.97 -10.85 -8.86
CA LEU A 129 -5.85 -11.62 -8.31
C LEU A 129 -5.40 -12.70 -9.28
N VAL A 130 -6.31 -13.48 -9.84
CA VAL A 130 -5.99 -14.50 -10.86
C VAL A 130 -5.25 -13.88 -12.04
N LEU A 131 -5.71 -12.72 -12.52
CA LEU A 131 -5.05 -11.98 -13.59
C LEU A 131 -3.64 -11.52 -13.20
N LYS A 132 -3.45 -10.98 -11.99
CA LYS A 132 -2.14 -10.55 -11.50
C LYS A 132 -1.13 -11.71 -11.48
N PHE A 133 -1.53 -12.88 -10.98
CA PHE A 133 -0.69 -14.09 -11.00
C PHE A 133 -0.39 -14.57 -12.42
N ALA A 134 -1.35 -14.48 -13.33
CA ALA A 134 -1.15 -14.81 -14.74
C ALA A 134 -0.12 -13.87 -15.43
N VAL A 135 -0.21 -12.57 -15.16
CA VAL A 135 0.73 -11.55 -15.65
C VAL A 135 2.13 -11.76 -15.06
N ALA A 136 2.22 -12.07 -13.74
CA ALA A 136 3.48 -12.41 -13.09
C ALA A 136 4.18 -13.58 -13.78
N GLY A 137 3.44 -14.67 -14.03
CA GLY A 137 3.94 -15.85 -14.74
C GLY A 137 4.40 -15.53 -16.16
N GLY A 138 3.64 -14.72 -16.90
CA GLY A 138 4.00 -14.28 -18.24
C GLY A 138 5.32 -13.51 -18.28
N GLY A 139 5.49 -12.52 -17.41
CA GLY A 139 6.70 -11.72 -17.28
C GLY A 139 7.91 -12.56 -16.87
N ALA A 140 7.73 -13.40 -15.84
CA ALA A 140 8.78 -14.29 -15.37
C ALA A 140 9.21 -15.26 -16.47
N TYR A 141 8.29 -15.85 -17.24
CA TYR A 141 8.62 -16.70 -18.38
C TYR A 141 9.45 -15.97 -19.44
N LEU A 142 9.08 -14.73 -19.82
CA LEU A 142 9.82 -13.96 -20.81
C LEU A 142 11.25 -13.68 -20.35
N TYR A 143 11.45 -13.41 -19.08
CA TYR A 143 12.78 -13.26 -18.49
C TYR A 143 13.54 -14.59 -18.48
N MET A 144 12.93 -15.68 -17.96
CA MET A 144 13.54 -16.97 -17.73
C MET A 144 13.96 -17.69 -19.01
N ARG A 145 13.20 -17.58 -20.11
CA ARG A 145 13.49 -18.26 -21.37
C ARG A 145 14.87 -17.98 -21.96
N ARG A 146 15.51 -16.88 -21.54
CA ARG A 146 16.89 -16.55 -21.93
C ARG A 146 17.93 -17.44 -21.25
N TYR A 147 17.63 -17.93 -20.05
CA TYR A 147 18.57 -18.57 -19.15
C TYR A 147 18.49 -20.10 -19.15
N VAL A 148 17.55 -20.68 -19.87
CA VAL A 148 17.33 -22.14 -19.95
C VAL A 148 17.58 -22.66 -21.37
N LYS A 149 17.97 -23.93 -21.49
CA LYS A 149 18.12 -24.63 -22.78
C LYS A 149 16.78 -25.17 -23.27
N ASN A 150 15.95 -25.70 -22.36
CA ASN A 150 14.61 -26.20 -22.64
C ASN A 150 13.55 -25.25 -22.04
N LEU A 151 12.64 -24.77 -22.90
CA LEU A 151 11.58 -23.83 -22.51
C LEU A 151 10.60 -24.36 -21.46
N ASP A 152 10.49 -25.67 -21.29
CA ASP A 152 9.67 -26.27 -20.24
C ASP A 152 10.22 -25.92 -18.83
N TYR A 153 11.55 -25.75 -18.68
CA TYR A 153 12.15 -25.23 -17.45
C TYR A 153 11.91 -23.75 -17.24
N ALA A 154 11.70 -22.96 -18.32
CA ALA A 154 11.27 -21.56 -18.17
C ALA A 154 9.84 -21.46 -17.60
N VAL A 155 8.93 -22.36 -18.02
CA VAL A 155 7.59 -22.49 -17.44
C VAL A 155 7.69 -22.78 -15.94
N LEU A 156 8.50 -23.78 -15.60
CA LEU A 156 8.69 -24.21 -14.22
C LEU A 156 9.27 -23.08 -13.33
N ALA A 157 10.28 -22.33 -13.84
CA ALA A 157 10.84 -21.19 -13.13
C ALA A 157 9.82 -20.08 -12.91
N ALA A 158 8.98 -19.81 -13.92
CA ALA A 158 7.92 -18.81 -13.82
C ALA A 158 6.89 -19.20 -12.74
N CYS A 159 6.51 -20.48 -12.67
CA CYS A 159 5.62 -20.97 -11.60
C CYS A 159 6.27 -20.89 -10.22
N LEU A 160 7.55 -21.23 -10.08
CA LEU A 160 8.28 -21.07 -8.80
C LEU A 160 8.30 -19.61 -8.31
N TYR A 161 8.49 -18.67 -9.22
CA TYR A 161 8.46 -17.23 -8.88
C TYR A 161 7.06 -16.76 -8.50
N THR A 162 6.09 -17.07 -9.37
CA THR A 162 4.70 -16.58 -9.23
C THR A 162 4.05 -17.07 -7.94
N PHE A 163 4.27 -18.33 -7.58
CA PHE A 163 3.74 -18.95 -6.36
C PHE A 163 4.78 -19.05 -5.23
N SER A 164 5.83 -18.21 -5.27
CA SER A 164 6.78 -18.10 -4.17
C SER A 164 6.09 -17.74 -2.86
N GLY A 165 6.74 -17.97 -1.73
CA GLY A 165 6.24 -17.55 -0.44
C GLY A 165 5.86 -16.08 -0.41
N PHE A 166 6.64 -15.22 -1.09
CA PHE A 166 6.33 -13.79 -1.21
C PHE A 166 5.01 -13.53 -1.93
N GLY A 167 4.73 -14.23 -3.04
CA GLY A 167 3.47 -14.09 -3.77
C GLY A 167 2.26 -14.52 -2.95
N ILE A 168 2.37 -15.62 -2.19
CA ILE A 168 1.27 -16.13 -1.35
C ILE A 168 1.06 -15.26 -0.10
N TYR A 169 2.12 -14.90 0.60
CA TYR A 169 2.04 -14.05 1.79
C TYR A 169 1.41 -12.68 1.49
N ASN A 170 1.84 -12.03 0.41
CA ASN A 170 1.45 -10.66 0.10
C ASN A 170 0.07 -10.51 -0.57
N ILE A 171 -0.73 -11.57 -0.68
CA ILE A 171 -2.16 -11.47 -1.01
C ILE A 171 -2.86 -10.55 0.00
N PHE A 172 -2.44 -10.58 1.25
CA PHE A 172 -2.86 -9.68 2.31
C PHE A 172 -2.75 -8.20 1.93
N PHE A 173 -1.67 -7.83 1.24
CA PHE A 173 -1.43 -6.51 0.66
C PHE A 173 -1.71 -6.55 -0.85
N ASN A 174 -2.93 -6.68 -1.26
CA ASN A 174 -3.34 -6.90 -2.67
C ASN A 174 -2.54 -6.10 -3.72
N HIS A 175 -2.21 -4.82 -3.44
CA HIS A 175 -1.44 -3.96 -4.33
C HIS A 175 0.04 -4.36 -4.46
N PHE A 176 0.60 -5.14 -3.51
CA PHE A 176 1.96 -5.69 -3.64
C PHE A 176 2.03 -6.77 -4.71
N ILE A 177 0.93 -7.46 -4.98
CA ILE A 177 0.87 -8.46 -6.06
C ILE A 177 0.98 -7.80 -7.44
N ASP A 178 0.54 -6.55 -7.60
CA ASP A 178 0.75 -5.76 -8.82
C ASP A 178 2.25 -5.58 -9.09
N VAL A 179 3.02 -5.29 -8.05
CA VAL A 179 4.48 -5.12 -8.13
C VAL A 179 5.16 -6.45 -8.51
N VAL A 180 4.75 -7.56 -7.87
CA VAL A 180 5.24 -8.91 -8.23
C VAL A 180 4.90 -9.24 -9.68
N ALA A 181 3.73 -8.83 -10.16
CA ALA A 181 3.28 -9.07 -11.53
C ALA A 181 4.09 -8.29 -12.57
N LEU A 182 4.43 -7.03 -12.29
CA LEU A 182 5.01 -6.11 -13.28
C LEU A 182 6.54 -6.09 -13.31
N PHE A 183 7.21 -6.36 -12.18
CA PHE A 183 8.67 -6.33 -12.09
C PHE A 183 9.39 -7.24 -13.10
N PRO A 184 9.00 -8.51 -13.31
CA PRO A 184 9.70 -9.39 -14.27
C PRO A 184 9.68 -8.85 -15.71
N TRP A 185 8.67 -8.09 -16.09
CA TRP A 185 8.58 -7.45 -17.39
C TRP A 185 9.61 -6.34 -17.54
N MET A 186 9.86 -5.56 -16.48
CA MET A 186 10.90 -4.52 -16.49
C MET A 186 12.29 -5.13 -16.59
N LEU A 187 12.57 -6.18 -15.82
CA LEU A 187 13.86 -6.87 -15.89
C LEU A 187 14.08 -7.56 -17.24
N TRP A 188 13.03 -8.14 -17.82
CA TRP A 188 13.07 -8.67 -19.19
C TRP A 188 13.32 -7.57 -20.21
N ALA A 189 12.67 -6.41 -20.10
CA ALA A 189 12.85 -5.29 -21.00
C ALA A 189 14.27 -4.69 -20.92
N LEU A 190 14.85 -4.64 -19.72
CA LEU A 190 16.25 -4.28 -19.51
C LEU A 190 17.19 -5.24 -20.27
N ASP A 191 17.00 -6.54 -20.12
CA ASP A 191 17.79 -7.55 -20.84
C ASP A 191 17.58 -7.46 -22.38
N GLU A 192 16.38 -7.18 -22.85
CA GLU A 192 16.10 -6.96 -24.27
C GLU A 192 16.80 -5.70 -24.81
N CYS A 193 16.88 -4.64 -24.02
CA CYS A 193 17.62 -3.42 -24.34
C CYS A 193 19.13 -3.71 -24.43
N ILE A 194 19.69 -4.43 -23.45
CA ILE A 194 21.13 -4.74 -23.37
C ILE A 194 21.56 -5.72 -24.45
N TYR A 195 20.89 -6.86 -24.58
CA TYR A 195 21.36 -7.98 -25.41
C TYR A 195 20.78 -7.97 -26.83
N ASN A 196 19.57 -7.47 -27.01
CA ASN A 196 18.89 -7.49 -28.32
C ASN A 196 18.75 -6.10 -28.96
N GLY A 197 19.16 -5.04 -28.25
CA GLY A 197 19.08 -3.66 -28.76
C GLY A 197 17.65 -3.20 -29.02
N ARG A 198 16.64 -3.77 -28.32
CA ARG A 198 15.26 -3.29 -28.40
C ARG A 198 15.14 -1.98 -27.63
N ARG A 199 14.71 -0.95 -28.32
CA ARG A 199 14.63 0.42 -27.79
C ARG A 199 13.21 0.80 -27.45
N GLY A 200 13.07 1.62 -26.39
CA GLY A 200 11.80 2.13 -25.90
C GLY A 200 11.01 1.19 -25.00
N LEU A 201 11.31 -0.11 -25.06
CA LEU A 201 10.62 -1.11 -24.24
C LEU A 201 10.98 -0.99 -22.77
N PHE A 202 12.25 -0.73 -22.46
CA PHE A 202 12.71 -0.54 -21.08
C PHE A 202 12.13 0.73 -20.49
N ALA A 203 12.10 1.86 -21.23
CA ALA A 203 11.46 3.10 -20.80
C ALA A 203 9.97 2.88 -20.45
N PHE A 204 9.24 2.12 -21.28
CA PHE A 204 7.83 1.81 -21.03
C PHE A 204 7.62 1.06 -19.71
N PHE A 205 8.41 0.01 -19.45
CA PHE A 205 8.25 -0.76 -18.21
C PHE A 205 8.83 -0.04 -16.97
N VAL A 206 9.79 0.87 -17.14
CA VAL A 206 10.20 1.81 -16.08
C VAL A 206 9.02 2.69 -15.69
N ALA A 207 8.36 3.34 -16.66
CA ALA A 207 7.18 4.16 -16.42
C ALA A 207 6.05 3.37 -15.76
N LEU A 208 5.76 2.17 -16.26
CA LEU A 208 4.68 1.32 -15.73
C LEU A 208 4.93 0.89 -14.29
N ASN A 209 6.16 0.48 -13.93
CA ASN A 209 6.48 0.10 -12.56
C ASN A 209 6.50 1.31 -11.61
N LEU A 210 6.98 2.46 -12.07
CA LEU A 210 6.96 3.71 -11.31
C LEU A 210 5.52 4.17 -11.03
N LEU A 211 4.68 4.22 -12.07
CA LEU A 211 3.26 4.59 -11.94
C LEU A 211 2.52 3.62 -11.02
N ASN A 212 2.77 2.32 -11.18
CA ASN A 212 2.08 1.30 -10.40
C ASN A 212 2.32 1.46 -8.89
N ASN A 213 3.57 1.70 -8.49
CA ASN A 213 3.89 1.97 -7.09
C ASN A 213 5.29 2.59 -6.95
N TYR A 214 5.34 3.88 -6.68
CA TYR A 214 6.59 4.63 -6.54
C TYR A 214 7.46 4.17 -5.36
N PHE A 215 6.85 3.71 -4.26
CA PHE A 215 7.57 3.23 -3.08
C PHE A 215 8.39 1.97 -3.40
N PHE A 216 7.80 0.99 -4.05
CA PHE A 216 8.52 -0.21 -4.48
C PHE A 216 9.51 0.08 -5.61
N PHE A 217 9.22 1.09 -6.45
CA PHE A 217 10.09 1.45 -7.57
C PHE A 217 11.48 1.90 -7.12
N VAL A 218 11.59 2.60 -5.98
CA VAL A 218 12.90 2.93 -5.38
C VAL A 218 13.73 1.67 -5.15
N GLY A 219 13.14 0.65 -4.52
CA GLY A 219 13.80 -0.64 -4.31
C GLY A 219 14.14 -1.35 -5.62
N GLN A 220 13.27 -1.25 -6.63
CA GLN A 220 13.55 -1.81 -7.95
C GLN A 220 14.77 -1.14 -8.61
N VAL A 221 14.94 0.17 -8.49
CA VAL A 221 16.12 0.89 -8.99
C VAL A 221 17.39 0.38 -8.30
N VAL A 222 17.38 0.24 -6.96
CA VAL A 222 18.51 -0.33 -6.23
C VAL A 222 18.83 -1.74 -6.73
N PHE A 223 17.82 -2.59 -6.90
CA PHE A 223 18.03 -3.93 -7.41
C PHE A 223 18.58 -3.95 -8.86
N LEU A 224 18.08 -3.09 -9.76
CA LEU A 224 18.58 -2.99 -11.13
C LEU A 224 20.04 -2.57 -11.16
N ILE A 225 20.48 -1.68 -10.24
CA ILE A 225 21.89 -1.31 -10.09
C ILE A 225 22.71 -2.53 -9.65
N ILE A 226 22.28 -3.25 -8.61
CA ILE A 226 22.93 -4.49 -8.15
C ILE A 226 23.03 -5.49 -9.29
N TYR A 227 21.93 -5.72 -9.99
CA TYR A 227 21.86 -6.64 -11.14
C TYR A 227 22.87 -6.26 -12.24
N PHE A 228 22.89 -5.00 -12.64
CA PHE A 228 23.76 -4.51 -13.69
C PHE A 228 25.24 -4.56 -13.29
N VAL A 229 25.58 -4.10 -12.06
CA VAL A 229 26.94 -4.13 -11.53
C VAL A 229 27.47 -5.56 -11.40
N CYS A 230 26.67 -6.50 -10.91
CA CYS A 230 27.07 -7.90 -10.82
C CYS A 230 27.34 -8.52 -12.20
N LYS A 231 26.57 -8.18 -13.22
CA LYS A 231 26.79 -8.62 -14.61
C LYS A 231 28.02 -7.97 -15.26
N LEU A 232 28.30 -6.71 -14.95
CA LEU A 232 29.53 -6.05 -15.37
C LEU A 232 30.77 -6.72 -14.77
N THR A 233 30.74 -6.94 -13.46
CA THR A 233 31.90 -7.49 -12.73
C THR A 233 32.19 -8.94 -13.05
N THR A 234 31.20 -9.69 -13.57
CA THR A 234 31.42 -11.05 -14.08
C THR A 234 31.82 -11.07 -15.57
N GLY A 235 31.82 -9.93 -16.25
CA GLY A 235 32.13 -9.84 -17.67
C GLY A 235 30.99 -10.29 -18.61
N GLU A 236 29.79 -10.55 -18.07
CA GLU A 236 28.62 -10.90 -18.88
C GLU A 236 28.13 -9.71 -19.75
N ILE A 237 28.36 -8.51 -19.28
CA ILE A 237 28.05 -7.25 -19.97
C ILE A 237 29.33 -6.43 -20.11
N LYS A 238 29.53 -5.82 -21.30
CA LYS A 238 30.57 -4.82 -21.51
C LYS A 238 29.94 -3.43 -21.56
N LEU A 239 30.29 -2.58 -20.62
CA LEU A 239 29.83 -1.19 -20.62
C LEU A 239 30.51 -0.39 -21.73
N THR A 240 29.72 0.04 -22.69
CA THR A 240 30.13 0.99 -23.72
C THR A 240 29.43 2.33 -23.48
N ARG A 241 30.03 3.45 -23.98
CA ARG A 241 29.39 4.78 -23.89
C ARG A 241 27.98 4.78 -24.50
N GLY A 242 27.80 4.05 -25.63
CA GLY A 242 26.51 3.94 -26.29
C GLY A 242 25.48 3.16 -25.47
N LEU A 243 25.87 2.06 -24.78
CA LEU A 243 24.97 1.31 -23.89
C LEU A 243 24.61 2.15 -22.67
N PHE A 244 25.58 2.78 -22.01
CA PHE A 244 25.33 3.65 -20.86
C PHE A 244 24.36 4.78 -21.22
N GLY A 245 24.65 5.52 -22.32
CA GLY A 245 23.78 6.62 -22.75
C GLY A 245 22.36 6.15 -23.11
N THR A 246 22.22 4.94 -23.68
CA THR A 246 20.89 4.37 -23.95
C THR A 246 20.12 4.02 -22.65
N LEU A 247 20.78 3.34 -21.73
CA LEU A 247 20.13 2.95 -20.47
C LEU A 247 19.75 4.18 -19.66
N ALA A 248 20.65 5.16 -19.54
CA ALA A 248 20.37 6.42 -18.86
C ALA A 248 19.19 7.17 -19.52
N PHE A 249 19.21 7.28 -20.87
CA PHE A 249 18.12 7.92 -21.59
C PHE A 249 16.77 7.21 -21.40
N GLU A 250 16.72 5.88 -21.57
CA GLU A 250 15.47 5.13 -21.40
C GLU A 250 14.98 5.12 -19.94
N SER A 251 15.87 5.13 -18.94
CA SER A 251 15.51 5.28 -17.54
C SER A 251 14.88 6.64 -17.25
N LEU A 252 15.56 7.73 -17.67
CA LEU A 252 15.07 9.10 -17.48
C LEU A 252 13.75 9.34 -18.23
N LEU A 253 13.66 8.84 -19.46
CA LEU A 253 12.44 8.92 -20.26
C LEU A 253 11.29 8.19 -19.59
N GLY A 254 11.53 6.99 -19.05
CA GLY A 254 10.51 6.23 -18.32
C GLY A 254 10.05 6.96 -17.05
N VAL A 255 10.97 7.54 -16.28
CA VAL A 255 10.63 8.37 -15.12
C VAL A 255 9.81 9.59 -15.53
N ALA A 256 10.22 10.30 -16.58
CA ALA A 256 9.48 11.46 -17.08
C ALA A 256 8.05 11.09 -17.56
N MET A 257 7.87 9.92 -18.16
CA MET A 257 6.53 9.41 -18.52
C MET A 257 5.64 9.13 -17.31
N GLY A 258 6.21 8.81 -16.15
CA GLY A 258 5.49 8.55 -14.91
C GLY A 258 5.24 9.79 -14.06
N CYS A 259 5.77 10.96 -14.43
CA CYS A 259 5.70 12.17 -13.61
C CYS A 259 4.28 12.63 -13.25
N LEU A 260 3.29 12.39 -14.12
CA LEU A 260 1.91 12.86 -13.92
C LEU A 260 1.35 12.51 -12.53
N LEU A 261 1.58 11.27 -12.09
CA LEU A 261 1.09 10.78 -10.79
C LEU A 261 2.15 10.95 -9.69
N VAL A 262 3.41 10.67 -10.03
CA VAL A 262 4.47 10.54 -9.04
C VAL A 262 4.95 11.91 -8.51
N TRP A 263 4.95 12.95 -9.34
CA TRP A 263 5.42 14.26 -8.93
C TRP A 263 4.51 14.92 -7.87
N PRO A 264 3.18 14.98 -8.06
CA PRO A 264 2.28 15.46 -6.99
C PRO A 264 2.38 14.64 -5.71
N ALA A 265 2.40 13.30 -5.80
CA ALA A 265 2.58 12.44 -4.65
C ALA A 265 3.92 12.65 -3.92
N PHE A 266 4.99 12.91 -4.66
CA PHE A 266 6.31 13.20 -4.09
C PHE A 266 6.33 14.56 -3.36
N LEU A 267 5.68 15.59 -3.89
CA LEU A 267 5.58 16.89 -3.22
C LEU A 267 4.84 16.78 -1.88
N SER A 268 3.74 16.03 -1.84
CA SER A 268 3.03 15.74 -0.59
C SER A 268 3.88 14.94 0.40
N LEU A 269 4.64 13.94 -0.07
CA LEU A 269 5.54 13.17 0.78
C LEU A 269 6.65 14.02 1.41
N LEU A 270 7.17 15.03 0.72
CA LEU A 270 8.21 15.92 1.28
C LEU A 270 7.72 16.71 2.49
N GLN A 271 6.42 16.97 2.58
CA GLN A 271 5.79 17.69 3.69
C GLN A 271 5.38 16.76 4.83
N ASN A 272 5.42 15.43 4.61
CA ASN A 272 4.93 14.48 5.58
C ASN A 272 5.96 14.26 6.71
N PRO A 273 5.62 14.55 7.98
CA PRO A 273 6.54 14.41 9.10
C PRO A 273 7.06 12.98 9.27
N ARG A 274 6.32 11.97 8.82
CA ARG A 274 6.76 10.55 8.85
C ARG A 274 7.96 10.27 7.93
N THR A 275 8.26 11.13 6.96
CA THR A 275 9.42 10.97 6.07
C THR A 275 10.71 11.56 6.64
N THR A 276 10.65 12.33 7.70
CA THR A 276 11.82 12.97 8.33
C THR A 276 12.56 12.03 9.28
N ASP A 277 11.90 10.99 9.79
CA ASP A 277 12.50 9.99 10.68
C ASP A 277 13.31 8.94 9.90
N ILE A 278 14.52 9.31 9.51
CA ILE A 278 15.46 8.41 8.87
C ILE A 278 15.93 7.36 9.89
N SER A 279 15.50 6.11 9.70
CA SER A 279 15.96 4.93 10.46
C SER A 279 15.73 4.95 11.98
N SER A 280 14.66 5.57 12.47
CA SER A 280 14.32 5.52 13.90
C SER A 280 14.15 4.07 14.39
N GLY A 281 14.79 3.75 15.53
CA GLY A 281 14.69 2.44 16.19
C GLY A 281 15.64 1.34 15.71
N TRP A 282 16.53 1.62 14.75
CA TRP A 282 17.49 0.65 14.21
C TRP A 282 18.92 1.16 14.33
N GLY A 283 19.85 0.28 14.72
CA GLY A 283 21.27 0.58 14.62
C GLY A 283 21.69 0.68 13.14
N PHE A 284 22.65 1.54 12.82
CA PHE A 284 23.10 1.76 11.45
C PHE A 284 23.64 0.47 10.77
N LEU A 285 24.41 -0.33 11.49
CA LEU A 285 25.03 -1.57 10.98
C LEU A 285 24.40 -2.85 11.53
N THR A 286 23.68 -2.77 12.64
CA THR A 286 23.10 -3.94 13.32
C THR A 286 21.66 -3.68 13.70
N TYR A 287 20.81 -4.70 13.54
CA TYR A 287 19.44 -4.65 14.05
C TYR A 287 19.46 -4.65 15.58
N SER A 288 18.52 -3.95 16.20
CA SER A 288 18.38 -3.86 17.65
C SER A 288 18.05 -5.20 18.29
N ALA A 289 17.32 -6.07 17.59
CA ALA A 289 16.94 -7.40 18.07
C ALA A 289 17.72 -8.51 17.33
N VAL A 290 18.36 -9.41 18.07
CA VAL A 290 19.06 -10.59 17.52
C VAL A 290 18.07 -11.51 16.78
N GLN A 291 16.83 -11.59 17.26
CA GLN A 291 15.74 -12.36 16.69
C GLN A 291 15.51 -12.00 15.20
N GLN A 292 15.74 -10.75 14.83
CA GLN A 292 15.59 -10.29 13.44
C GLN A 292 16.52 -11.06 12.48
N TYR A 293 17.76 -11.32 12.87
CA TYR A 293 18.71 -12.08 12.04
C TYR A 293 18.25 -13.53 11.84
N LEU A 294 17.74 -14.15 12.91
CA LEU A 294 17.23 -15.51 12.84
C LEU A 294 15.96 -15.57 11.98
N ALA A 295 15.06 -14.62 12.12
CA ALA A 295 13.85 -14.50 11.29
C ALA A 295 14.20 -14.34 9.80
N ILE A 296 15.20 -13.51 9.46
CA ILE A 296 15.68 -13.37 8.08
C ILE A 296 16.14 -14.73 7.53
N LEU A 297 16.96 -15.48 8.27
CA LEU A 297 17.47 -16.77 7.84
C LEU A 297 16.34 -17.82 7.69
N VAL A 298 15.43 -17.85 8.65
CA VAL A 298 14.28 -18.77 8.64
C VAL A 298 13.35 -18.48 7.46
N SER A 299 13.10 -17.21 7.15
CA SER A 299 12.23 -16.79 6.04
C SER A 299 12.69 -17.28 4.66
N TRP A 300 13.96 -17.62 4.52
CA TRP A 300 14.51 -18.18 3.28
C TRP A 300 14.33 -19.70 3.19
N ILE A 301 14.12 -20.35 4.31
CA ILE A 301 14.12 -21.82 4.43
C ILE A 301 12.70 -22.35 4.55
N LEU A 302 11.89 -21.75 5.44
CA LEU A 302 10.54 -22.20 5.74
C LEU A 302 9.50 -21.50 4.85
N PRO A 303 8.36 -22.14 4.57
CA PRO A 303 7.19 -21.46 4.04
C PRO A 303 6.77 -20.29 4.95
N PRO A 304 6.13 -19.24 4.39
CA PRO A 304 5.68 -18.10 5.19
C PRO A 304 4.54 -18.46 6.15
N ASP A 305 4.55 -17.82 7.30
CA ASP A 305 3.41 -17.74 8.20
C ASP A 305 2.24 -16.94 7.60
N SER A 306 1.06 -17.11 8.15
CA SER A 306 -0.03 -16.16 7.91
C SER A 306 0.36 -14.77 8.47
N PRO A 307 0.03 -13.66 7.82
CA PRO A 307 0.42 -12.32 8.26
C PRO A 307 0.05 -11.96 9.71
N TYR A 308 -1.03 -12.51 10.23
CA TYR A 308 -1.49 -12.27 11.59
C TYR A 308 -0.90 -13.22 12.63
N ILE A 309 -0.59 -14.46 12.20
CA ILE A 309 -0.23 -15.54 13.10
C ILE A 309 1.24 -15.85 12.86
N VAL A 310 2.10 -15.16 13.59
CA VAL A 310 3.54 -15.40 13.54
C VAL A 310 3.86 -16.62 14.37
N SER A 311 4.56 -17.58 13.81
CA SER A 311 4.91 -18.83 14.49
C SER A 311 6.06 -18.68 15.47
N ILE A 312 6.99 -17.77 15.17
CA ILE A 312 8.21 -17.54 15.94
C ILE A 312 8.38 -16.02 16.11
N TRP A 313 8.58 -15.55 17.36
CA TRP A 313 8.77 -14.14 17.72
C TRP A 313 7.62 -13.22 17.29
N SER A 314 6.60 -13.13 18.11
CA SER A 314 5.38 -12.33 17.87
C SER A 314 5.58 -10.84 17.92
N GLU A 315 6.65 -10.38 18.56
CA GLU A 315 6.82 -8.97 18.81
C GLU A 315 6.91 -8.15 17.51
N GLY A 316 6.22 -7.03 17.49
CA GLY A 316 5.87 -6.12 16.40
C GLY A 316 6.83 -5.86 15.24
N THR A 317 8.10 -6.24 15.35
CA THR A 317 9.13 -6.02 14.33
C THR A 317 9.06 -6.98 13.15
N ILE A 318 8.35 -8.11 13.26
CA ILE A 318 8.29 -9.15 12.23
C ILE A 318 6.95 -9.16 11.49
N LYS A 319 5.87 -8.80 12.17
CA LYS A 319 4.56 -8.64 11.53
C LYS A 319 4.63 -7.61 10.40
N TRP A 320 3.91 -7.84 9.33
CA TRP A 320 3.75 -6.92 8.20
C TRP A 320 5.00 -6.64 7.35
N THR A 321 6.13 -7.30 7.65
CA THR A 321 7.41 -7.04 6.96
C THR A 321 7.54 -7.68 5.60
N SER A 322 6.63 -8.57 5.20
CA SER A 322 6.72 -9.40 3.98
C SER A 322 7.98 -10.28 3.95
N MET A 323 8.44 -10.71 5.11
CA MET A 323 9.71 -11.43 5.28
C MET A 323 9.58 -12.89 4.84
N THR A 324 9.68 -13.13 3.55
CA THR A 324 9.69 -14.48 2.98
C THR A 324 10.42 -14.53 1.65
N ALA A 325 11.35 -15.49 1.52
CA ALA A 325 12.06 -15.80 0.28
C ALA A 325 11.97 -17.30 -0.08
N TYR A 326 10.92 -17.95 0.35
CA TYR A 326 10.67 -19.37 0.13
C TYR A 326 10.29 -19.68 -1.32
N LEU A 327 10.91 -20.69 -1.92
CA LEU A 327 10.49 -21.26 -3.20
C LEU A 327 9.67 -22.54 -2.97
N PRO A 328 8.49 -22.67 -3.64
CA PRO A 328 7.59 -23.80 -3.44
C PRO A 328 8.30 -25.13 -3.64
N LEU A 329 7.95 -26.12 -2.82
CA LEU A 329 8.45 -27.49 -2.85
C LEU A 329 9.92 -27.64 -2.47
N CYS A 330 10.82 -26.84 -3.02
CA CYS A 330 12.26 -27.05 -2.92
C CYS A 330 12.99 -26.12 -1.95
N SER A 331 12.31 -25.09 -1.41
CA SER A 331 12.98 -24.10 -0.58
C SER A 331 14.28 -23.60 -1.24
N LEU A 332 15.37 -23.48 -0.54
CA LEU A 332 16.70 -23.10 -1.07
C LEU A 332 17.48 -24.27 -1.72
N ALA A 333 16.99 -25.50 -1.69
CA ALA A 333 17.77 -26.66 -2.12
C ALA A 333 18.30 -26.52 -3.57
N GLY A 334 17.46 -26.05 -4.49
CA GLY A 334 17.87 -25.79 -5.87
C GLY A 334 18.89 -24.66 -6.01
N VAL A 335 18.75 -23.60 -5.22
CA VAL A 335 19.71 -22.46 -5.18
C VAL A 335 21.08 -22.93 -4.68
N VAL A 336 21.10 -23.70 -3.58
CA VAL A 336 22.35 -24.26 -3.01
C VAL A 336 23.00 -25.24 -3.98
N ALA A 337 22.22 -26.09 -4.66
CA ALA A 337 22.70 -26.99 -5.70
C ALA A 337 23.40 -26.21 -6.83
N TYR A 338 22.74 -25.20 -7.36
CA TYR A 338 23.32 -24.31 -8.37
C TYR A 338 24.60 -23.61 -7.87
N TRP A 339 24.56 -23.11 -6.63
CA TRP A 339 25.70 -22.42 -6.02
C TRP A 339 26.96 -23.31 -5.96
N ARG A 340 26.80 -24.60 -5.64
CA ARG A 340 27.90 -25.58 -5.59
C ARG A 340 28.39 -25.97 -6.98
N ALA A 341 27.47 -26.11 -7.95
CA ALA A 341 27.80 -26.59 -9.30
C ALA A 341 28.47 -25.55 -10.19
N ARG A 342 28.22 -24.26 -10.00
CA ARG A 342 28.70 -23.20 -10.89
C ARG A 342 29.73 -22.29 -10.20
N ARG A 343 30.72 -21.82 -10.95
CA ARG A 343 31.72 -20.84 -10.50
C ARG A 343 31.62 -19.56 -11.34
N GLY A 344 31.78 -18.37 -10.74
CA GLY A 344 31.92 -17.09 -11.44
C GLY A 344 30.65 -16.54 -12.12
N ASP A 345 29.48 -16.95 -11.66
CA ASP A 345 28.17 -16.55 -12.23
C ASP A 345 27.60 -15.30 -11.57
N SER A 346 27.04 -14.38 -12.35
CA SER A 346 26.46 -13.13 -11.84
C SER A 346 25.30 -13.32 -10.89
N ARG A 347 24.45 -14.33 -11.12
CA ARG A 347 23.29 -14.63 -10.28
C ARG A 347 23.69 -14.99 -8.86
N LYS A 348 24.79 -15.72 -8.68
CA LYS A 348 25.36 -15.97 -7.34
C LYS A 348 25.75 -14.67 -6.65
N ARG A 349 26.40 -13.76 -7.38
CA ARG A 349 26.78 -12.44 -6.83
C ARG A 349 25.55 -11.63 -6.46
N ILE A 350 24.53 -11.60 -7.31
CA ILE A 350 23.28 -10.89 -7.06
C ILE A 350 22.64 -11.39 -5.76
N VAL A 351 22.44 -12.71 -5.62
CA VAL A 351 21.84 -13.29 -4.42
C VAL A 351 22.70 -13.05 -3.18
N ALA A 352 24.05 -13.16 -3.30
CA ALA A 352 24.95 -12.85 -2.18
C ALA A 352 24.88 -11.39 -1.74
N VAL A 353 24.88 -10.46 -2.70
CA VAL A 353 24.75 -9.03 -2.39
C VAL A 353 23.38 -8.75 -1.75
N CYS A 354 22.31 -9.30 -2.28
CA CYS A 354 20.97 -9.19 -1.66
C CYS A 354 20.94 -9.76 -0.25
N ALA A 355 21.62 -10.89 0.02
CA ALA A 355 21.73 -11.44 1.37
C ALA A 355 22.46 -10.50 2.33
N VAL A 356 23.55 -9.86 1.89
CA VAL A 356 24.24 -8.85 2.68
C VAL A 356 23.35 -7.64 2.94
N PHE A 357 22.61 -7.18 1.92
CA PHE A 357 21.66 -6.07 2.07
C PHE A 357 20.56 -6.41 3.08
N ALA A 358 20.05 -7.62 3.10
CA ALA A 358 19.07 -8.06 4.08
C ALA A 358 19.60 -8.09 5.53
N LEU A 359 20.88 -8.41 5.72
CA LEU A 359 21.50 -8.57 7.04
C LEU A 359 22.04 -7.25 7.63
N VAL A 360 22.15 -6.18 6.84
CA VAL A 360 22.71 -4.90 7.29
C VAL A 360 21.65 -3.80 7.18
N PRO A 361 21.17 -3.21 8.30
CA PRO A 361 20.03 -2.28 8.30
C PRO A 361 20.15 -1.12 7.31
N VAL A 362 21.26 -0.40 7.29
CA VAL A 362 21.45 0.72 6.35
C VAL A 362 21.40 0.27 4.88
N LEU A 363 21.89 -0.92 4.56
CA LEU A 363 21.81 -1.45 3.20
C LEU A 363 20.38 -1.88 2.86
N ASN A 364 19.68 -2.49 3.82
CA ASN A 364 18.26 -2.81 3.65
C ASN A 364 17.42 -1.55 3.44
N SER A 365 17.66 -0.49 4.22
CA SER A 365 16.96 0.80 4.11
C SER A 365 17.11 1.46 2.74
N ALA A 366 18.19 1.18 2.00
CA ALA A 366 18.38 1.72 0.65
C ALA A 366 17.23 1.35 -0.30
N PHE A 367 16.57 0.21 -0.08
CA PHE A 367 15.39 -0.19 -0.86
C PHE A 367 14.16 0.69 -0.57
N TYR A 368 14.20 1.54 0.44
CA TYR A 368 13.13 2.41 0.93
C TYR A 368 13.57 3.87 1.02
N ALA A 369 14.51 4.29 0.20
CA ALA A 369 15.10 5.65 0.23
C ALA A 369 15.66 6.04 1.62
N PHE A 370 16.16 5.06 2.37
CA PHE A 370 16.68 5.20 3.75
C PHE A 370 15.64 5.59 4.81
N ASN A 371 14.36 5.51 4.47
CA ASN A 371 13.26 5.87 5.35
C ASN A 371 12.43 4.64 5.70
N ALA A 372 12.93 3.73 6.48
CA ALA A 372 12.12 2.69 7.07
C ALA A 372 12.90 1.84 8.08
N SER A 373 12.18 1.34 9.07
CA SER A 373 12.50 0.14 9.82
C SER A 373 12.66 -1.05 8.87
N TYR A 374 13.04 -2.21 9.39
CA TYR A 374 13.24 -3.38 8.56
C TYR A 374 11.92 -3.84 7.90
N TYR A 375 11.92 -3.81 6.56
CA TYR A 375 10.95 -4.48 5.72
C TYR A 375 11.67 -5.42 4.74
N ALA A 376 11.08 -6.56 4.40
CA ALA A 376 11.57 -7.48 3.39
C ALA A 376 10.74 -7.39 2.08
N ARG A 377 10.03 -6.29 1.88
CA ARG A 377 9.10 -6.07 0.75
C ARG A 377 9.77 -6.10 -0.63
N TRP A 378 11.08 -6.10 -0.70
CA TRP A 378 11.88 -6.22 -1.93
C TRP A 378 12.31 -7.66 -2.27
N TYR A 379 12.02 -8.67 -1.44
CA TYR A 379 12.49 -10.05 -1.62
C TYR A 379 11.96 -10.73 -2.88
N TYR A 380 10.86 -10.26 -3.49
CA TYR A 380 10.40 -10.78 -4.78
C TYR A 380 11.45 -10.64 -5.90
N MET A 381 12.32 -9.65 -5.83
CA MET A 381 13.34 -9.42 -6.85
C MET A 381 14.45 -10.50 -6.84
N PRO A 382 15.14 -10.80 -5.72
CA PRO A 382 16.07 -11.92 -5.67
C PRO A 382 15.38 -13.27 -5.86
N LEU A 383 14.12 -13.45 -5.47
CA LEU A 383 13.36 -14.68 -5.72
C LEU A 383 13.26 -15.03 -7.21
N LEU A 384 13.14 -14.05 -8.10
CA LEU A 384 13.18 -14.26 -9.55
C LEU A 384 14.52 -14.87 -9.99
N ILE A 385 15.62 -14.37 -9.43
CA ILE A 385 16.98 -14.90 -9.71
C ILE A 385 17.16 -16.29 -9.09
N MET A 386 16.67 -16.51 -7.88
CA MET A 386 16.74 -17.80 -7.19
C MET A 386 15.95 -18.87 -7.94
N ALA A 387 14.78 -18.55 -8.50
CA ALA A 387 14.01 -19.45 -9.36
C ALA A 387 14.80 -19.83 -10.63
N ALA A 388 15.49 -18.85 -11.27
CA ALA A 388 16.35 -19.12 -12.40
C ALA A 388 17.53 -20.04 -12.04
N MET A 389 18.17 -19.82 -10.89
CA MET A 389 19.24 -20.69 -10.39
C MET A 389 18.75 -22.12 -10.16
N THR A 390 17.60 -22.25 -9.53
CA THR A 390 16.98 -23.55 -9.20
C THR A 390 16.71 -24.38 -10.46
N VAL A 391 16.04 -23.80 -11.45
CA VAL A 391 15.74 -24.57 -12.69
C VAL A 391 16.97 -24.85 -13.53
N ASN A 392 18.00 -24.02 -13.46
CA ASN A 392 19.28 -24.32 -14.12
C ASN A 392 20.04 -25.47 -13.43
N ALA A 393 19.94 -25.59 -12.10
CA ALA A 393 20.45 -26.76 -11.39
C ALA A 393 19.66 -28.02 -11.76
N TRP A 394 18.37 -27.91 -12.01
CA TRP A 394 17.52 -29.04 -12.41
C TRP A 394 17.73 -29.45 -13.88
N GLU A 395 18.00 -28.49 -14.75
CA GLU A 395 18.25 -28.76 -16.17
C GLU A 395 19.61 -29.41 -16.43
N ASP A 396 20.59 -29.21 -15.55
CA ASP A 396 21.94 -29.77 -15.67
C ASP A 396 22.03 -31.14 -14.97
N PRO A 397 22.15 -32.26 -15.73
CA PRO A 397 22.12 -33.62 -15.16
C PRO A 397 23.27 -33.90 -14.18
N ASP A 398 24.39 -33.19 -14.31
CA ASP A 398 25.58 -33.44 -13.49
C ASP A 398 25.52 -32.72 -12.13
N THR A 399 24.51 -31.90 -11.89
CA THR A 399 24.37 -31.16 -10.63
C THR A 399 23.83 -32.08 -9.51
N ASP A 400 24.53 -32.17 -8.41
CA ASP A 400 24.09 -32.92 -7.21
C ASP A 400 22.89 -32.17 -6.56
N LEU A 401 21.74 -32.83 -6.48
CA LEU A 401 20.53 -32.30 -5.84
C LEU A 401 20.30 -32.91 -4.44
N GLU A 402 20.87 -34.07 -4.13
CA GLU A 402 20.57 -34.78 -2.89
C GLU A 402 21.21 -34.13 -1.67
N ARG A 403 22.51 -33.85 -1.73
CA ARG A 403 23.23 -33.20 -0.61
C ARG A 403 22.68 -31.82 -0.23
N PRO A 404 22.40 -30.91 -1.18
CA PRO A 404 21.73 -29.64 -0.88
C PRO A 404 20.36 -29.83 -0.22
N THR A 405 19.57 -30.80 -0.70
CA THR A 405 18.25 -31.07 -0.12
C THR A 405 18.36 -31.54 1.33
N GLY A 406 19.27 -32.48 1.59
CA GLY A 406 19.56 -32.92 2.96
C GLY A 406 20.03 -31.80 3.88
N ALA A 407 20.89 -30.91 3.38
CA ALA A 407 21.37 -29.78 4.16
C ALA A 407 20.23 -28.79 4.55
N ILE A 408 19.31 -28.50 3.61
CA ILE A 408 18.16 -27.65 3.89
C ILE A 408 17.16 -28.35 4.83
N ALA A 409 16.94 -29.66 4.69
CA ALA A 409 16.11 -30.43 5.61
C ALA A 409 16.67 -30.39 7.05
N TRP A 410 17.97 -30.54 7.21
CA TRP A 410 18.62 -30.40 8.52
C TRP A 410 18.53 -28.97 9.06
N ALA A 411 18.67 -27.96 8.20
CA ALA A 411 18.48 -26.56 8.61
C ALA A 411 17.04 -26.30 9.09
N MET A 412 16.02 -26.86 8.40
CA MET A 412 14.62 -26.79 8.85
C MET A 412 14.43 -27.49 10.20
N LEU A 413 14.97 -28.68 10.37
CA LEU A 413 14.90 -29.41 11.65
C LEU A 413 15.63 -28.66 12.78
N ALA A 414 16.75 -28.00 12.46
CA ALA A 414 17.49 -27.20 13.44
C ALA A 414 16.66 -26.02 13.99
N THR A 415 15.66 -25.54 13.24
CA THR A 415 14.76 -24.50 13.75
C THR A 415 13.91 -24.97 14.94
N LEU A 416 13.72 -26.28 15.13
CA LEU A 416 13.11 -26.84 16.36
C LEU A 416 13.90 -26.49 17.63
N ALA A 417 15.22 -26.24 17.50
CA ALA A 417 16.04 -25.84 18.63
C ALA A 417 15.56 -24.50 19.23
N PHE A 418 14.87 -23.67 18.47
CA PHE A 418 14.29 -22.42 18.95
C PHE A 418 13.24 -22.65 20.05
N ALA A 419 12.57 -23.81 20.05
CA ALA A 419 11.65 -24.20 21.11
C ALA A 419 12.35 -24.34 22.48
N LEU A 420 13.65 -24.58 22.45
CA LEU A 420 14.46 -24.82 23.66
C LEU A 420 15.30 -23.61 24.06
N VAL A 421 15.23 -22.49 23.31
CA VAL A 421 15.97 -21.28 23.65
C VAL A 421 15.31 -20.63 24.88
N PRO A 422 16.05 -20.39 25.97
CA PRO A 422 15.50 -19.68 27.12
C PRO A 422 15.24 -18.20 26.76
N VAL A 423 14.07 -17.71 27.11
CA VAL A 423 13.64 -16.33 26.89
C VAL A 423 13.35 -15.71 28.26
N SER A 424 13.83 -14.49 28.49
CA SER A 424 13.51 -13.72 29.68
C SER A 424 12.15 -13.06 29.54
N GLU A 425 11.27 -13.26 30.47
CA GLU A 425 9.96 -12.62 30.55
C GLU A 425 9.96 -11.42 31.52
N GLY A 426 11.09 -10.75 31.65
CA GLY A 426 11.24 -9.60 32.55
C GLY A 426 11.18 -10.01 34.04
N GLU A 427 10.27 -9.40 34.79
CA GLU A 427 10.12 -9.69 36.23
C GLU A 427 9.51 -11.08 36.50
N ASP A 428 8.84 -11.69 35.50
CA ASP A 428 8.17 -12.98 35.63
C ASP A 428 9.10 -14.19 35.49
N GLY A 429 10.38 -13.96 35.17
CA GLY A 429 11.39 -15.01 35.12
C GLY A 429 11.81 -15.45 33.74
N TRP A 430 12.08 -16.75 33.57
CA TRP A 430 12.57 -17.36 32.33
C TRP A 430 11.60 -18.44 31.86
N SER A 431 11.16 -18.34 30.60
CA SER A 431 10.46 -19.41 29.89
C SER A 431 11.37 -20.09 28.87
N LEU A 432 10.97 -21.29 28.44
CA LEU A 432 11.64 -22.00 27.34
C LEU A 432 10.86 -21.82 26.04
N GLY A 433 11.55 -21.40 25.00
CA GLY A 433 11.00 -21.29 23.65
C GLY A 433 10.74 -19.87 23.19
N VAL A 434 10.83 -19.69 21.89
CA VAL A 434 10.54 -18.44 21.17
C VAL A 434 9.37 -18.62 20.21
N MET A 435 8.62 -19.72 20.37
CA MET A 435 7.47 -20.04 19.54
C MET A 435 6.22 -19.41 20.15
N GLU A 436 5.65 -18.48 19.44
CA GLU A 436 4.38 -17.83 19.81
C GLU A 436 3.19 -18.76 19.53
N ASN A 437 3.18 -19.35 18.33
CA ASN A 437 2.13 -20.26 17.88
C ASN A 437 2.74 -21.61 17.47
N PRO A 438 2.95 -22.57 18.43
CA PRO A 438 3.60 -23.84 18.15
C PRO A 438 2.88 -24.67 17.08
N GLU A 439 1.55 -24.66 17.05
CA GLU A 439 0.75 -25.39 16.06
C GLU A 439 0.98 -24.85 14.66
N GLN A 440 0.99 -23.54 14.49
CA GLN A 440 1.31 -22.89 13.23
C GLN A 440 2.74 -23.21 12.79
N TYR A 441 3.70 -23.14 13.70
CA TYR A 441 5.09 -23.48 13.41
C TYR A 441 5.23 -24.92 12.93
N LEU A 442 4.59 -25.89 13.63
CA LEU A 442 4.63 -27.30 13.24
C LEU A 442 3.98 -27.52 11.86
N ALA A 443 2.89 -26.80 11.55
CA ALA A 443 2.26 -26.86 10.24
C ALA A 443 3.21 -26.33 9.14
N VAL A 444 3.84 -25.18 9.34
CA VAL A 444 4.81 -24.59 8.40
C VAL A 444 6.01 -25.52 8.21
N LEU A 445 6.56 -26.08 9.29
CA LEU A 445 7.66 -27.04 9.25
C LEU A 445 7.27 -28.32 8.51
N ALA A 446 6.08 -28.85 8.77
CA ALA A 446 5.55 -30.02 8.08
C ALA A 446 5.39 -29.80 6.57
N PHE A 447 4.87 -28.63 6.15
CA PHE A 447 4.81 -28.25 4.74
C PHE A 447 6.21 -28.14 4.12
N GLY A 448 7.15 -27.48 4.81
CA GLY A 448 8.52 -27.32 4.34
C GLY A 448 9.23 -28.68 4.15
N LEU A 449 9.20 -29.54 5.18
CA LEU A 449 9.81 -30.88 5.13
C LEU A 449 9.09 -31.81 4.16
N GLY A 450 7.75 -31.81 4.15
CA GLY A 450 6.94 -32.57 3.20
C GLY A 450 7.26 -32.21 1.75
N GLY A 451 7.40 -30.92 1.48
CA GLY A 451 7.85 -30.41 0.18
C GLY A 451 9.23 -30.94 -0.20
N LEU A 452 10.22 -30.88 0.71
CA LEU A 452 11.57 -31.37 0.47
C LEU A 452 11.63 -32.90 0.29
N ILE A 453 10.83 -33.66 1.02
CA ILE A 453 10.74 -35.11 0.87
C ILE A 453 10.19 -35.45 -0.54
N LEU A 454 9.11 -34.81 -0.96
CA LEU A 454 8.55 -34.97 -2.30
C LEU A 454 9.56 -34.55 -3.38
N TYR A 455 10.23 -33.44 -3.19
CA TYR A 455 11.28 -32.95 -4.07
C TYR A 455 12.41 -33.96 -4.22
N GLN A 456 12.92 -34.52 -3.11
CA GLN A 456 13.99 -35.50 -3.12
C GLN A 456 13.57 -36.78 -3.80
N TRP A 457 12.33 -37.22 -3.56
CA TRP A 457 11.80 -38.43 -4.23
C TRP A 457 11.74 -38.23 -5.75
N LEU A 458 11.29 -37.07 -6.22
CA LEU A 458 11.26 -36.72 -7.63
C LEU A 458 12.68 -36.61 -8.23
N ALA A 459 13.62 -36.03 -7.47
CA ALA A 459 15.00 -35.85 -7.90
C ALA A 459 15.72 -37.17 -8.16
N ARG A 460 15.41 -38.24 -7.42
CA ARG A 460 15.95 -39.61 -7.68
C ARG A 460 15.53 -40.18 -9.04
N GLY A 461 14.37 -39.74 -9.57
CA GLY A 461 13.88 -40.16 -10.89
C GLY A 461 14.39 -39.32 -12.06
N ARG A 462 15.49 -38.57 -11.89
CA ARG A 462 15.98 -37.54 -12.83
C ARG A 462 16.57 -38.13 -14.15
N ALA A 463 16.85 -39.43 -14.23
CA ALA A 463 17.45 -40.03 -15.42
C ALA A 463 16.72 -39.72 -16.74
N GLU A 464 15.39 -39.54 -16.69
CA GLU A 464 14.58 -39.10 -17.82
C GLU A 464 14.21 -37.58 -17.70
N GLN A 465 15.07 -36.75 -18.17
CA GLN A 465 14.97 -35.28 -18.05
C GLN A 465 13.61 -34.65 -18.42
N LYS A 466 12.96 -35.18 -19.48
CA LYS A 466 11.66 -34.67 -19.92
C LYS A 466 10.53 -35.02 -18.97
N GLN A 467 10.55 -36.24 -18.43
CA GLN A 467 9.58 -36.69 -17.43
C GLN A 467 9.84 -36.00 -16.09
N PHE A 468 11.10 -35.83 -15.72
CA PHE A 468 11.49 -35.07 -14.53
C PHE A 468 10.92 -33.65 -14.53
N CYS A 469 11.15 -32.84 -15.59
CA CYS A 469 10.62 -31.50 -15.69
C CYS A 469 9.09 -31.44 -15.55
N ARG A 470 8.37 -32.41 -16.20
CA ARG A 470 6.91 -32.46 -16.12
C ARG A 470 6.39 -32.84 -14.73
N ARG A 471 7.04 -33.83 -14.09
CA ARG A 471 6.69 -34.26 -12.73
C ARG A 471 6.96 -33.15 -11.73
N MET A 472 8.09 -32.45 -11.87
CA MET A 472 8.42 -31.27 -11.03
C MET A 472 7.43 -30.14 -11.23
N LEU A 473 7.02 -29.83 -12.46
CA LEU A 473 6.01 -28.81 -12.73
C LEU A 473 4.68 -29.17 -12.06
N ALA A 474 4.22 -30.41 -12.23
CA ALA A 474 2.98 -30.85 -11.58
C ALA A 474 3.07 -30.80 -10.05
N ALA A 475 4.22 -31.22 -9.49
CA ALA A 475 4.43 -31.16 -8.04
C ALA A 475 4.49 -29.73 -7.49
N VAL A 476 5.17 -28.81 -8.18
CA VAL A 476 5.24 -27.40 -7.80
C VAL A 476 3.84 -26.79 -7.81
N LEU A 477 3.05 -27.02 -8.87
CA LEU A 477 1.69 -26.47 -8.97
C LEU A 477 0.76 -27.08 -7.91
N ALA A 478 0.81 -28.41 -7.71
CA ALA A 478 0.00 -29.08 -6.69
C ALA A 478 0.38 -28.60 -5.27
N PHE A 479 1.67 -28.51 -4.97
CA PHE A 479 2.16 -27.98 -3.69
C PHE A 479 1.69 -26.53 -3.48
N SER A 480 1.81 -25.68 -4.51
CA SER A 480 1.38 -24.28 -4.44
C SER A 480 -0.12 -24.16 -4.22
N CYS A 481 -0.94 -25.02 -4.86
CA CYS A 481 -2.39 -25.03 -4.61
C CYS A 481 -2.69 -25.42 -3.16
N VAL A 482 -2.14 -26.53 -2.67
CA VAL A 482 -2.43 -27.01 -1.31
C VAL A 482 -1.94 -26.00 -0.27
N PHE A 483 -0.70 -25.55 -0.41
CA PHE A 483 -0.12 -24.57 0.51
C PHE A 483 -0.89 -23.24 0.47
N GLY A 484 -1.23 -22.72 -0.73
CA GLY A 484 -1.99 -21.48 -0.87
C GLY A 484 -3.39 -21.56 -0.26
N ILE A 485 -4.11 -22.68 -0.47
CA ILE A 485 -5.42 -22.89 0.15
C ILE A 485 -5.30 -22.95 1.69
N VAL A 486 -4.32 -23.70 2.22
CA VAL A 486 -4.13 -23.79 3.67
C VAL A 486 -3.73 -22.45 4.26
N HIS A 487 -2.80 -21.75 3.63
CA HIS A 487 -2.33 -20.44 4.09
C HIS A 487 -3.47 -19.40 4.15
N ILE A 488 -4.28 -19.29 3.08
CA ILE A 488 -5.45 -18.41 3.05
C ILE A 488 -6.50 -18.88 4.05
N GLY A 489 -6.74 -20.18 4.15
CA GLY A 489 -7.70 -20.74 5.10
C GLY A 489 -7.34 -20.43 6.54
N ILE A 490 -6.07 -20.55 6.92
CA ILE A 490 -5.61 -20.16 8.27
C ILE A 490 -5.83 -18.66 8.50
N GLY A 491 -5.44 -17.80 7.55
CA GLY A 491 -5.63 -16.35 7.68
C GLY A 491 -7.10 -15.92 7.69
N LYS A 492 -7.97 -16.66 6.98
CA LYS A 492 -9.40 -16.34 6.86
C LYS A 492 -10.25 -16.89 8.01
N PHE A 493 -9.97 -18.12 8.44
CA PHE A 493 -10.81 -18.85 9.42
C PHE A 493 -10.11 -19.07 10.77
N GLY A 494 -8.89 -18.55 10.94
CA GLY A 494 -8.14 -18.69 12.19
C GLY A 494 -8.79 -17.92 13.35
N GLN A 495 -8.34 -18.20 14.57
CA GLN A 495 -8.88 -17.62 15.83
C GLN A 495 -8.82 -16.09 15.90
N TRP A 496 -8.02 -15.46 15.03
CA TRP A 496 -7.82 -14.00 14.97
C TRP A 496 -8.59 -13.34 13.83
N ASN A 497 -9.51 -14.06 13.18
CA ASN A 497 -10.35 -13.45 12.16
C ASN A 497 -11.53 -12.75 12.80
N TYR A 498 -11.42 -11.44 12.97
CA TYR A 498 -12.49 -10.56 13.44
C TYR A 498 -13.47 -10.16 12.33
N ASP A 499 -13.30 -10.71 11.13
CA ASP A 499 -14.02 -10.28 9.93
C ASP A 499 -15.15 -11.26 9.54
N SER A 500 -15.73 -11.99 10.50
CA SER A 500 -16.75 -13.01 10.21
C SER A 500 -18.05 -12.43 9.62
N ASP A 501 -18.40 -11.21 9.99
CA ASP A 501 -19.59 -10.46 9.60
C ASP A 501 -19.30 -9.35 8.57
N LEU A 502 -18.04 -9.26 8.09
CA LEU A 502 -17.59 -8.21 7.19
C LEU A 502 -18.46 -8.07 5.92
N VAL A 503 -18.84 -9.20 5.32
CA VAL A 503 -19.65 -9.20 4.09
C VAL A 503 -21.03 -8.63 4.37
N GLU A 504 -21.63 -8.98 5.51
CA GLU A 504 -22.93 -8.49 5.97
C GLU A 504 -22.84 -6.99 6.24
N GLN A 505 -21.90 -6.54 7.07
CA GLN A 505 -21.71 -5.12 7.36
C GLN A 505 -21.47 -4.29 6.09
N TYR A 506 -20.67 -4.78 5.14
CA TYR A 506 -20.45 -4.06 3.89
C TYR A 506 -21.68 -4.01 3.00
N GLN A 507 -22.50 -5.04 2.96
CA GLN A 507 -23.76 -5.01 2.20
C GLN A 507 -24.78 -4.07 2.85
N ASP A 508 -24.89 -4.10 4.16
CA ASP A 508 -25.81 -3.27 4.93
C ASP A 508 -25.41 -1.79 4.89
N SER A 509 -24.10 -1.49 4.90
CA SER A 509 -23.61 -0.11 4.81
C SER A 509 -24.02 0.59 3.50
N ILE A 510 -24.23 -0.15 2.42
CA ILE A 510 -24.74 0.42 1.17
C ILE A 510 -26.20 0.84 1.35
N ALA A 511 -27.00 0.08 2.10
CA ALA A 511 -28.39 0.43 2.38
C ALA A 511 -28.51 1.70 3.25
N LEU A 512 -27.49 2.00 4.05
CA LEU A 512 -27.46 3.21 4.86
C LEU A 512 -27.40 4.51 4.04
N GLN A 513 -26.95 4.47 2.79
CA GLN A 513 -26.86 5.69 1.96
C GLN A 513 -28.24 6.38 1.81
N GLU A 514 -29.32 5.59 1.76
CA GLU A 514 -30.69 6.10 1.62
C GLU A 514 -31.32 6.51 2.97
N ALA A 515 -30.73 6.09 4.10
CA ALA A 515 -31.25 6.39 5.43
C ALA A 515 -30.89 7.79 5.93
N PHE A 516 -29.84 8.39 5.39
CA PHE A 516 -29.38 9.69 5.83
C PHE A 516 -30.15 10.84 5.19
N PRO A 517 -30.40 11.93 5.93
CA PRO A 517 -30.92 13.16 5.33
C PRO A 517 -29.91 13.74 4.33
N GLU A 518 -30.42 14.56 3.38
CA GLU A 518 -29.54 15.30 2.48
C GLU A 518 -28.69 16.32 3.27
N GLY A 519 -27.48 16.56 2.79
CA GLY A 519 -26.54 17.54 3.35
C GLY A 519 -25.10 17.08 3.34
N ASP A 520 -24.21 18.06 3.57
CA ASP A 520 -22.76 17.91 3.55
C ASP A 520 -22.21 17.94 4.98
N TRP A 521 -21.97 16.76 5.55
CA TRP A 521 -21.52 16.52 6.91
C TRP A 521 -20.74 15.20 6.97
N ARG A 522 -20.04 14.97 8.09
CA ARG A 522 -19.31 13.73 8.32
C ARG A 522 -20.10 12.75 9.18
N VAL A 523 -19.76 11.49 9.02
CA VAL A 523 -20.15 10.41 9.92
C VAL A 523 -18.95 10.01 10.79
N ASP A 524 -19.24 9.29 11.88
CA ASP A 524 -18.29 8.50 12.61
C ASP A 524 -18.76 7.06 12.66
N THR A 525 -17.86 6.11 12.95
CA THR A 525 -18.21 4.72 13.17
C THR A 525 -17.71 4.26 14.55
N TYR A 526 -18.44 3.39 15.20
CA TYR A 526 -18.08 2.84 16.50
C TYR A 526 -18.07 1.32 16.44
N ASN A 527 -16.93 0.69 16.75
CA ASN A 527 -16.71 -0.75 16.70
C ASN A 527 -17.22 -1.45 15.42
N ALA A 528 -17.16 -0.73 14.30
CA ALA A 528 -17.47 -1.23 12.97
C ALA A 528 -16.18 -1.56 12.20
N HIS A 529 -16.31 -2.22 11.04
CA HIS A 529 -15.16 -2.52 10.20
C HIS A 529 -14.50 -1.26 9.63
N ASP A 530 -13.16 -1.34 9.47
CA ASP A 530 -12.35 -0.25 8.93
C ASP A 530 -12.90 0.25 7.58
N ASN A 531 -12.87 1.57 7.39
CA ASN A 531 -13.25 2.22 6.13
C ASN A 531 -14.72 2.00 5.70
N LEU A 532 -15.63 1.74 6.64
CA LEU A 532 -17.05 1.60 6.36
C LEU A 532 -17.62 2.86 5.66
N GLY A 533 -17.08 4.04 5.96
CA GLY A 533 -17.44 5.30 5.31
C GLY A 533 -17.30 5.27 3.79
N LEU A 534 -16.30 4.57 3.25
CA LEU A 534 -16.11 4.41 1.80
C LEU A 534 -17.23 3.59 1.12
N TRP A 535 -17.89 2.73 1.87
CA TRP A 535 -19.01 1.94 1.36
C TRP A 535 -20.31 2.74 1.30
N MET A 536 -20.42 3.74 2.17
CA MET A 536 -21.51 4.70 2.21
C MET A 536 -21.26 5.91 1.29
N ASP A 537 -20.08 6.00 0.67
CA ASP A 537 -19.62 7.17 -0.09
C ASP A 537 -19.72 8.47 0.74
N LYS A 538 -19.45 8.39 2.07
CA LYS A 538 -19.55 9.48 3.05
C LYS A 538 -18.19 9.80 3.66
N SER A 539 -17.99 11.08 3.96
CA SER A 539 -16.86 11.52 4.78
C SER A 539 -16.97 10.94 6.18
N CYS A 540 -15.92 10.29 6.67
CA CYS A 540 -15.92 9.57 7.93
C CYS A 540 -14.73 9.96 8.78
N LEU A 541 -14.95 10.14 10.10
CA LEU A 541 -13.90 10.47 11.04
C LEU A 541 -12.90 9.32 11.20
N GLN A 542 -13.39 8.08 11.22
CA GLN A 542 -12.54 6.91 11.28
C GLN A 542 -12.10 6.51 9.87
N PHE A 543 -10.79 6.36 9.72
CA PHE A 543 -10.19 5.99 8.44
C PHE A 543 -8.91 5.17 8.63
N PHE A 544 -8.69 4.21 7.74
CA PHE A 544 -7.51 3.36 7.74
C PHE A 544 -6.79 3.45 6.40
N ASP A 545 -5.69 4.20 6.37
CA ASP A 545 -4.78 4.27 5.24
C ASP A 545 -3.33 4.55 5.70
N SER A 546 -2.36 4.29 4.83
CA SER A 546 -0.94 4.55 5.11
C SER A 546 -0.45 5.89 4.54
N THR A 547 -1.24 6.53 3.67
CA THR A 547 -0.88 7.75 2.95
C THR A 547 -1.65 8.96 3.46
N VAL A 548 -1.47 9.24 4.75
CA VAL A 548 -2.19 10.32 5.47
C VAL A 548 -1.67 11.69 5.04
N ALA A 549 -2.58 12.64 4.83
CA ALA A 549 -2.20 14.02 4.53
C ALA A 549 -1.40 14.66 5.69
N PRO A 550 -0.34 15.44 5.40
CA PRO A 550 0.53 16.02 6.43
C PRO A 550 -0.23 16.86 7.47
N SER A 551 -1.20 17.65 7.02
CA SER A 551 -2.03 18.51 7.87
C SER A 551 -2.91 17.71 8.84
N ILE A 552 -3.42 16.55 8.41
CA ILE A 552 -4.19 15.65 9.29
C ILE A 552 -3.28 15.10 10.41
N LEU A 553 -2.05 14.70 10.07
CA LEU A 553 -1.07 14.25 11.06
C LEU A 553 -0.75 15.36 12.09
N SER A 554 -0.51 16.58 11.61
CA SER A 554 -0.22 17.73 12.48
C SER A 554 -1.40 18.09 13.38
N PHE A 555 -2.61 18.14 12.83
CA PHE A 555 -3.84 18.43 13.58
C PHE A 555 -4.06 17.42 14.72
N TYR A 556 -4.02 16.12 14.42
CA TYR A 556 -4.21 15.10 15.46
C TYR A 556 -3.08 15.12 16.49
N SER A 557 -1.82 15.33 16.06
CA SER A 557 -0.68 15.42 16.95
C SER A 557 -0.79 16.58 17.93
N SER A 558 -1.24 17.76 17.47
CA SER A 558 -1.41 18.95 18.33
C SER A 558 -2.47 18.74 19.41
N LEU A 559 -3.43 17.87 19.16
CA LEU A 559 -4.45 17.46 20.14
C LEU A 559 -4.01 16.30 21.04
N GLY A 560 -2.79 15.79 20.87
CA GLY A 560 -2.27 14.64 21.63
C GLY A 560 -2.77 13.27 21.15
N PHE A 561 -3.40 13.19 19.98
CA PHE A 561 -3.74 11.90 19.38
C PHE A 561 -2.56 11.30 18.61
N VAL A 562 -2.41 10.00 18.74
CA VAL A 562 -1.49 9.24 17.89
C VAL A 562 -2.22 8.89 16.58
N ARG A 563 -1.99 9.68 15.52
CA ARG A 563 -2.47 9.37 14.17
C ARG A 563 -1.37 8.66 13.39
N ASP A 564 -1.47 7.36 13.29
CA ASP A 564 -0.57 6.54 12.45
C ASP A 564 -1.28 6.15 11.15
N VAL A 565 -1.50 4.86 10.89
CA VAL A 565 -2.25 4.36 9.73
C VAL A 565 -3.76 4.37 9.96
N ARG A 566 -4.20 4.45 11.19
CA ARG A 566 -5.63 4.52 11.56
C ARG A 566 -5.98 5.83 12.25
N SER A 567 -7.13 6.39 11.89
CA SER A 567 -7.84 7.40 12.66
C SER A 567 -8.95 6.69 13.42
N ASN A 568 -8.82 6.62 14.74
CA ASN A 568 -9.82 5.99 15.61
C ASN A 568 -9.84 6.68 16.98
N PRO A 569 -10.20 7.98 17.05
CA PRO A 569 -10.30 8.69 18.31
C PRO A 569 -11.46 8.12 19.14
N ASP A 570 -11.23 7.94 20.44
CA ASP A 570 -12.23 7.41 21.36
C ASP A 570 -13.54 8.21 21.32
N ALA A 571 -14.68 7.51 21.43
CA ALA A 571 -16.01 8.12 21.31
C ALA A 571 -16.32 9.14 22.43
N SER A 572 -15.62 9.08 23.54
CA SER A 572 -15.76 10.03 24.66
C SER A 572 -15.30 11.46 24.35
N TYR A 573 -14.48 11.66 23.29
CA TYR A 573 -14.06 13.00 22.85
C TYR A 573 -15.16 13.67 22.00
N TYR A 574 -16.26 14.04 22.65
CA TYR A 574 -17.45 14.62 22.02
C TYR A 574 -17.12 15.94 21.28
N ALA A 575 -16.26 16.79 21.86
CA ALA A 575 -15.90 18.07 21.27
C ALA A 575 -15.16 17.96 19.92
N LEU A 576 -14.35 16.89 19.76
CA LEU A 576 -13.72 16.60 18.46
C LEU A 576 -14.77 16.34 17.38
N ARG A 577 -15.83 15.61 17.72
CA ARG A 577 -16.92 15.30 16.77
C ARG A 577 -17.71 16.55 16.38
N GLY A 578 -17.97 17.43 17.33
CA GLY A 578 -18.55 18.74 17.05
C GLY A 578 -17.66 19.57 16.10
N LEU A 579 -16.40 19.77 16.45
CA LEU A 579 -15.41 20.52 15.66
C LEU A 579 -15.27 20.01 14.24
N LEU A 580 -15.23 18.68 14.06
CA LEU A 580 -15.06 18.02 12.76
C LEU A 580 -16.38 17.78 12.01
N SER A 581 -17.47 18.43 12.42
CA SER A 581 -18.78 18.39 11.74
C SER A 581 -19.34 16.95 11.58
N VAL A 582 -19.14 16.09 12.60
CA VAL A 582 -19.74 14.76 12.67
C VAL A 582 -21.19 14.87 13.10
N ARG A 583 -22.10 14.52 12.20
CA ARG A 583 -23.55 14.59 12.47
C ARG A 583 -24.10 13.26 12.96
N PHE A 584 -23.64 12.15 12.44
CA PHE A 584 -24.11 10.82 12.81
C PHE A 584 -22.95 9.91 13.22
N THR A 585 -23.19 9.09 14.25
CA THR A 585 -22.34 7.94 14.56
C THR A 585 -23.13 6.66 14.29
N ILE A 586 -22.43 5.70 13.63
CA ILE A 586 -22.98 4.47 13.11
C ILE A 586 -22.26 3.31 13.82
N MET A 587 -23.00 2.33 14.27
CA MET A 587 -22.45 1.13 14.91
C MET A 587 -23.26 -0.11 14.56
N PRO A 588 -22.69 -1.32 14.59
CA PRO A 588 -23.47 -2.55 14.61
C PRO A 588 -24.50 -2.53 15.74
N GLU A 589 -25.69 -3.09 15.51
CA GLU A 589 -26.80 -3.01 16.49
C GLU A 589 -26.45 -3.68 17.84
N ASP A 590 -25.58 -4.68 17.83
CA ASP A 590 -25.09 -5.36 19.04
C ASP A 590 -24.08 -4.50 19.83
N GLU A 591 -23.47 -3.49 19.21
CA GLU A 591 -22.57 -2.53 19.85
C GLU A 591 -23.29 -1.32 20.47
N ARG A 592 -24.58 -1.21 20.29
CA ARG A 592 -25.39 -0.09 20.78
C ARG A 592 -25.24 0.17 22.28
N GLN A 593 -25.31 -0.85 23.11
CA GLN A 593 -25.17 -0.71 24.57
C GLN A 593 -23.77 -0.28 24.98
N ASN A 594 -22.75 -0.75 24.25
CA ASN A 594 -21.36 -0.36 24.47
C ASN A 594 -21.18 1.12 24.15
N PHE A 595 -21.73 1.59 23.04
CA PHE A 595 -21.69 3.02 22.68
C PHE A 595 -22.41 3.89 23.68
N GLU A 596 -23.66 3.58 24.05
CA GLU A 596 -24.44 4.32 25.06
C GLU A 596 -23.72 4.40 26.41
N SER A 597 -22.89 3.40 26.74
CA SER A 597 -22.08 3.37 27.97
C SER A 597 -20.79 4.18 27.83
N ALA A 598 -20.22 4.27 26.62
CA ALA A 598 -18.99 5.02 26.33
C ALA A 598 -19.25 6.53 26.23
N VAL A 599 -20.43 6.93 25.74
CA VAL A 599 -20.82 8.33 25.59
C VAL A 599 -21.85 8.69 26.66
N SER A 600 -21.52 9.65 27.52
CA SER A 600 -22.38 10.01 28.64
C SER A 600 -23.59 10.89 28.26
N SER A 601 -23.52 11.62 27.14
CA SER A 601 -24.54 12.56 26.69
C SER A 601 -24.24 13.09 25.27
N GLY A 602 -25.20 13.78 24.67
CA GLY A 602 -25.02 14.51 23.41
C GLY A 602 -25.31 13.69 22.14
N TRP A 603 -25.97 12.54 22.30
CA TRP A 603 -26.35 11.69 21.22
C TRP A 603 -27.79 11.20 21.37
N THR A 604 -28.59 11.41 20.34
CA THR A 604 -29.98 10.95 20.27
C THR A 604 -30.10 9.82 19.27
N TYR A 605 -30.72 8.70 19.69
CA TYR A 605 -31.03 7.61 18.76
C TYR A 605 -31.88 8.10 17.60
N TYR A 606 -31.42 7.85 16.39
CA TYR A 606 -32.08 8.32 15.17
C TYR A 606 -32.86 7.21 14.48
N ASP A 607 -32.22 6.11 14.11
CA ASP A 607 -32.85 4.98 13.38
C ASP A 607 -32.00 3.71 13.47
N SER A 608 -32.54 2.59 13.00
CA SER A 608 -31.80 1.35 12.73
C SER A 608 -32.07 0.85 11.32
N VAL A 609 -31.02 0.65 10.55
CA VAL A 609 -31.09 0.22 9.15
C VAL A 609 -30.01 -0.82 8.87
N GLY A 610 -30.38 -1.96 8.28
CA GLY A 610 -29.45 -2.98 7.81
C GLY A 610 -28.51 -3.48 8.92
N GLY A 611 -29.00 -3.77 10.14
CA GLY A 611 -28.12 -4.24 11.22
C GLY A 611 -27.26 -3.18 11.90
N PHE A 612 -27.38 -1.91 11.52
CA PHE A 612 -26.71 -0.78 12.15
C PHE A 612 -27.68 0.12 12.91
N ALA A 613 -27.24 0.58 14.09
CA ALA A 613 -27.87 1.65 14.85
C ALA A 613 -27.22 2.99 14.47
N LEU A 614 -28.03 4.03 14.34
CA LEU A 614 -27.64 5.40 14.01
C LEU A 614 -27.98 6.32 15.16
N TYR A 615 -27.02 7.16 15.56
CA TYR A 615 -27.18 8.20 16.57
C TYR A 615 -26.85 9.56 15.96
N GLU A 616 -27.74 10.54 16.15
CA GLU A 616 -27.51 11.91 15.76
C GLU A 616 -26.79 12.68 16.88
N ASN A 617 -25.81 13.50 16.51
CA ASN A 617 -25.09 14.36 17.45
C ASN A 617 -25.92 15.59 17.76
N ASP A 618 -26.38 15.73 19.00
CA ASP A 618 -27.16 16.85 19.48
C ASP A 618 -26.39 18.19 19.41
N ASN A 619 -25.06 18.11 19.38
CA ASN A 619 -24.12 19.23 19.33
C ASN A 619 -23.37 19.27 17.99
N TYR A 620 -24.03 18.95 16.89
CA TYR A 620 -23.48 19.04 15.56
C TYR A 620 -23.15 20.49 15.19
N LEU A 621 -21.92 20.73 14.69
CA LEU A 621 -21.50 21.98 14.08
C LEU A 621 -21.46 21.83 12.56
N PRO A 622 -22.13 22.72 11.78
CA PRO A 622 -21.97 22.71 10.34
C PRO A 622 -20.54 23.12 9.94
N MET A 623 -20.10 22.68 8.77
CA MET A 623 -18.81 23.11 8.22
C MET A 623 -18.87 24.60 7.85
N GLY A 624 -17.86 25.35 8.28
CA GLY A 624 -17.77 26.79 8.03
C GLY A 624 -18.50 27.63 9.08
N PHE A 625 -17.73 28.30 9.93
CA PHE A 625 -18.24 29.23 10.93
C PHE A 625 -17.14 30.21 11.34
N THR A 626 -17.49 31.21 12.17
CA THR A 626 -16.52 32.19 12.67
C THR A 626 -16.31 32.07 14.18
N TYR A 627 -15.19 32.62 14.63
CA TYR A 627 -14.85 32.77 16.03
C TYR A 627 -14.84 34.22 16.46
N GLU A 628 -14.99 34.43 17.75
CA GLU A 628 -14.77 35.73 18.43
C GLU A 628 -13.37 35.77 19.03
N TYR A 629 -12.85 34.62 19.42
CA TYR A 629 -11.60 34.46 20.15
C TYR A 629 -10.57 33.66 19.36
N TYR A 630 -9.29 33.97 19.65
CA TYR A 630 -8.17 33.14 19.21
C TYR A 630 -7.29 32.76 20.39
N VAL A 631 -6.52 31.69 20.23
CA VAL A 631 -5.44 31.22 21.11
C VAL A 631 -4.19 30.96 20.29
N PRO A 632 -2.98 31.09 20.87
CA PRO A 632 -1.78 30.56 20.22
C PRO A 632 -1.85 29.01 20.09
N GLU A 633 -1.37 28.46 18.99
CA GLU A 633 -1.34 27.02 18.75
C GLU A 633 -0.59 26.25 19.84
N ASP A 634 0.50 26.81 20.40
CA ASP A 634 1.26 26.23 21.52
C ASP A 634 0.39 26.03 22.79
N THR A 635 -0.63 26.88 22.97
CA THR A 635 -1.59 26.72 24.08
C THR A 635 -2.38 25.43 23.93
N VAL A 636 -2.84 25.12 22.71
CA VAL A 636 -3.57 23.89 22.39
C VAL A 636 -2.70 22.67 22.63
N GLU A 637 -1.46 22.68 22.13
CA GLU A 637 -0.50 21.58 22.28
C GLU A 637 -0.13 21.25 23.72
N SER A 638 -0.24 22.20 24.63
CA SER A 638 0.08 22.04 26.04
C SER A 638 -1.05 21.43 26.88
N MET A 639 -2.25 21.26 26.33
CA MET A 639 -3.44 20.80 27.05
C MET A 639 -3.63 19.28 27.00
N PHE A 640 -4.46 18.78 27.91
CA PHE A 640 -5.01 17.42 27.80
C PHE A 640 -5.93 17.32 26.59
N THR A 641 -5.91 16.20 25.90
CA THR A 641 -6.61 15.95 24.64
C THR A 641 -8.09 16.39 24.66
N GLY A 642 -8.84 16.03 25.70
CA GLY A 642 -10.24 16.41 25.82
C GLY A 642 -10.46 17.92 25.92
N ASP A 643 -9.64 18.59 26.73
CA ASP A 643 -9.69 20.03 26.93
C ASP A 643 -9.22 20.78 25.66
N ALA A 644 -8.19 20.29 25.00
CA ALA A 644 -7.72 20.82 23.71
C ALA A 644 -8.83 20.79 22.64
N CYS A 645 -9.56 19.66 22.52
CA CYS A 645 -10.70 19.56 21.61
C CYS A 645 -11.81 20.58 21.95
N ALA A 646 -12.12 20.76 23.22
CA ALA A 646 -13.15 21.71 23.66
C ALA A 646 -12.68 23.17 23.47
N LEU A 647 -11.39 23.45 23.70
CA LEU A 647 -10.80 24.75 23.45
C LEU A 647 -10.94 25.17 21.97
N LEU A 648 -10.68 24.25 21.04
CA LEU A 648 -10.81 24.54 19.61
C LEU A 648 -12.27 24.74 19.14
N VAL A 649 -13.27 24.32 19.89
CA VAL A 649 -14.67 24.74 19.65
C VAL A 649 -14.90 26.18 20.12
N ARG A 650 -14.20 26.65 21.16
CA ARG A 650 -14.35 27.98 21.78
C ARG A 650 -13.56 29.06 21.08
N ALA A 651 -12.32 28.77 20.66
CA ALA A 651 -11.39 29.73 20.09
C ALA A 651 -10.58 29.10 18.95
N LEU A 652 -10.21 29.94 17.97
CA LEU A 652 -9.39 29.56 16.82
C LEU A 652 -7.91 29.50 17.22
N GLY A 653 -7.24 28.39 16.96
CA GLY A 653 -5.78 28.24 17.11
C GLY A 653 -5.05 28.94 15.97
N LEU A 654 -4.20 29.91 16.30
CA LEU A 654 -3.41 30.66 15.33
C LEU A 654 -1.91 30.54 15.62
N SER A 655 -1.12 30.53 14.57
CA SER A 655 0.34 30.65 14.66
C SER A 655 0.73 32.07 15.11
N GLU A 656 1.95 32.31 15.62
CA GLU A 656 2.44 33.62 15.97
C GLU A 656 2.42 34.62 14.77
N GLU A 657 2.71 34.09 13.56
CA GLU A 657 2.67 34.87 12.32
C GLU A 657 1.24 35.32 11.99
N ASP A 658 0.29 34.38 12.09
CA ASP A 658 -1.12 34.65 11.82
C ASP A 658 -1.75 35.57 12.88
N ILE A 659 -1.33 35.46 14.15
CA ILE A 659 -1.73 36.40 15.21
C ILE A 659 -1.27 37.82 14.86
N ALA A 660 -0.03 37.99 14.40
CA ALA A 660 0.50 39.29 14.03
C ALA A 660 -0.23 39.91 12.82
N ALA A 661 -0.64 39.10 11.85
CA ALA A 661 -1.30 39.53 10.62
C ALA A 661 -2.82 39.72 10.80
N TYR A 662 -3.48 38.79 11.47
CA TYR A 662 -4.95 38.65 11.48
C TYR A 662 -5.57 38.80 12.88
N GLY A 663 -4.79 38.79 13.97
CA GLY A 663 -5.30 38.89 15.34
C GLY A 663 -6.16 40.13 15.60
N GLN A 664 -6.06 41.20 14.78
CA GLN A 664 -6.91 42.39 14.86
C GLN A 664 -8.40 42.11 14.57
N TYR A 665 -8.73 41.00 13.90
CA TYR A 665 -10.12 40.62 13.57
C TYR A 665 -10.77 39.80 14.68
N LEU A 666 -9.98 39.30 15.62
CA LEU A 666 -10.39 38.44 16.73
C LEU A 666 -9.94 39.05 18.06
N THR A 667 -10.38 38.48 19.17
CA THR A 667 -9.97 38.85 20.52
C THR A 667 -9.14 37.72 21.14
N PRO A 668 -8.01 38.01 21.83
CA PRO A 668 -7.32 36.97 22.59
C PRO A 668 -8.27 36.33 23.62
N LEU A 669 -8.30 35.03 23.71
CA LEU A 669 -9.14 34.35 24.69
C LEU A 669 -8.63 34.63 26.11
N PRO A 670 -9.47 35.20 27.04
CA PRO A 670 -9.09 35.45 28.41
C PRO A 670 -8.58 34.17 29.11
N GLU A 671 -7.55 34.29 29.96
CA GLU A 671 -6.96 33.15 30.69
C GLU A 671 -7.99 32.41 31.54
N GLU A 672 -8.97 33.10 32.09
CA GLU A 672 -10.05 32.53 32.89
C GLU A 672 -10.91 31.56 32.07
N MET A 673 -11.06 31.80 30.76
CA MET A 673 -11.81 30.92 29.84
C MET A 673 -10.96 29.77 29.27
N GLN A 674 -9.68 29.69 29.58
CA GLN A 674 -8.77 28.62 29.14
C GLN A 674 -8.65 27.47 30.16
N GLN A 675 -9.34 27.54 31.30
CA GLN A 675 -9.08 26.63 32.44
C GLN A 675 -10.20 25.66 32.78
N GLU A 676 -11.43 25.89 32.35
CA GLU A 676 -12.54 25.00 32.64
C GLU A 676 -13.30 24.60 31.37
N PHE A 677 -13.39 23.30 31.12
CA PHE A 677 -14.09 22.71 29.98
C PHE A 677 -15.13 21.71 30.45
N THR A 678 -16.31 22.22 30.85
CA THR A 678 -17.45 21.36 31.19
C THR A 678 -18.29 21.09 29.94
N TYR A 679 -19.11 20.02 30.01
CA TYR A 679 -20.02 19.71 28.90
C TYR A 679 -21.04 20.84 28.65
N GLU A 680 -21.54 21.48 29.70
CA GLU A 680 -22.46 22.60 29.60
C GLU A 680 -21.84 23.80 28.87
N GLN A 681 -20.57 24.09 29.13
CA GLN A 681 -19.84 25.15 28.43
C GLN A 681 -19.62 24.80 26.96
N TYR A 682 -19.25 23.55 26.66
CA TYR A 682 -19.15 23.04 25.29
C TYR A 682 -20.46 23.23 24.53
N VAL A 683 -21.62 22.88 25.13
CA VAL A 683 -22.94 23.08 24.48
C VAL A 683 -23.20 24.56 24.19
N GLN A 684 -22.77 25.48 25.08
CA GLN A 684 -22.89 26.92 24.85
C GLN A 684 -21.97 27.41 23.72
N ASP A 685 -20.73 26.93 23.70
CA ASP A 685 -19.77 27.22 22.64
C ASP A 685 -20.28 26.77 21.27
N VAL A 686 -20.83 25.54 21.19
CA VAL A 686 -21.48 25.00 19.99
C VAL A 686 -22.65 25.90 19.54
N ALA A 687 -23.51 26.31 20.47
CA ALA A 687 -24.65 27.20 20.16
C ALA A 687 -24.18 28.53 19.58
N LEU A 688 -23.07 29.09 20.07
CA LEU A 688 -22.47 30.34 19.53
C LEU A 688 -21.92 30.12 18.13
N ARG A 689 -21.21 29.01 17.89
CA ARG A 689 -20.67 28.65 16.54
C ARG A 689 -21.80 28.43 15.53
N CYS A 690 -22.89 27.77 15.91
CA CYS A 690 -24.07 27.61 15.05
C CYS A 690 -24.70 28.94 14.62
N GLN A 691 -24.67 29.99 15.51
CA GLN A 691 -25.20 31.32 15.16
C GLN A 691 -24.30 32.05 14.16
N SER A 692 -23.02 31.75 14.12
CA SER A 692 -22.02 32.35 13.22
C SER A 692 -21.63 31.45 12.05
N ALA A 693 -22.41 30.41 11.79
CA ALA A 693 -22.13 29.43 10.72
C ALA A 693 -22.49 29.99 9.33
N CYS A 694 -21.86 29.38 8.32
CA CYS A 694 -22.23 29.65 6.92
C CYS A 694 -23.70 29.28 6.67
N SER A 695 -24.37 30.11 5.88
CA SER A 695 -25.78 29.87 5.47
C SER A 695 -25.90 28.73 4.50
N SER A 696 -24.85 28.44 3.75
CA SER A 696 -24.74 27.25 2.89
C SER A 696 -23.31 26.72 2.88
N PHE A 697 -23.18 25.40 2.72
CA PHE A 697 -21.91 24.72 2.49
C PHE A 697 -22.17 23.58 1.50
N GLN A 698 -21.34 23.45 0.47
CA GLN A 698 -21.50 22.45 -0.57
C GLN A 698 -20.17 21.75 -0.86
N MET A 699 -20.11 20.44 -0.66
CA MET A 699 -19.00 19.59 -1.07
C MET A 699 -19.00 19.34 -2.57
N THR A 700 -17.84 19.32 -3.19
CA THR A 700 -17.67 18.96 -4.60
C THR A 700 -16.49 18.00 -4.78
N ASN A 701 -16.38 17.30 -5.90
CA ASN A 701 -15.27 16.39 -6.20
C ASN A 701 -13.93 17.10 -6.48
N ASN A 702 -13.88 18.40 -6.41
CA ASN A 702 -12.66 19.20 -6.58
C ASN A 702 -12.54 20.33 -5.56
N GLY A 703 -13.29 20.30 -4.46
CA GLY A 703 -13.24 21.31 -3.42
C GLY A 703 -14.57 21.51 -2.70
N PHE A 704 -14.91 22.76 -2.39
CA PHE A 704 -16.18 23.13 -1.74
C PHE A 704 -16.52 24.60 -1.93
N GLY A 705 -17.77 24.94 -1.71
CA GLY A 705 -18.26 26.32 -1.69
C GLY A 705 -19.07 26.60 -0.44
N ALA A 706 -19.10 27.86 -0.03
CA ALA A 706 -19.87 28.30 1.12
C ALA A 706 -20.36 29.74 0.95
N GLU A 707 -21.43 30.09 1.66
CA GLU A 707 -21.91 31.46 1.76
C GLU A 707 -22.04 31.87 3.22
N ILE A 708 -21.63 33.09 3.53
CA ILE A 708 -21.71 33.62 4.88
C ILE A 708 -22.10 35.11 4.89
N GLN A 709 -22.84 35.55 5.91
CA GLN A 709 -23.15 36.94 6.18
C GLN A 709 -22.43 37.40 7.44
N LEU A 710 -21.57 38.40 7.32
CA LEU A 710 -20.78 38.95 8.43
C LEU A 710 -21.18 40.38 8.77
N GLU A 711 -21.23 40.71 10.07
CA GLU A 711 -21.45 42.08 10.56
C GLU A 711 -20.18 42.91 10.53
N ARG A 712 -19.01 42.28 10.54
CA ARG A 712 -17.66 42.84 10.46
C ARG A 712 -16.71 41.88 9.74
N PRO A 713 -15.59 42.37 9.21
CA PRO A 713 -14.60 41.46 8.66
C PRO A 713 -14.13 40.43 9.71
N ASN A 714 -14.06 39.17 9.35
CA ASN A 714 -13.63 38.07 10.24
C ASN A 714 -13.04 36.90 9.47
N LEU A 715 -12.32 36.03 10.18
CA LEU A 715 -11.85 34.77 9.68
C LEU A 715 -13.00 33.76 9.68
N VAL A 716 -13.25 33.13 8.53
CA VAL A 716 -14.19 32.02 8.39
C VAL A 716 -13.38 30.75 8.41
N PHE A 717 -13.60 29.95 9.44
CA PHE A 717 -12.98 28.65 9.67
C PHE A 717 -13.72 27.55 8.94
N PHE A 718 -12.97 26.56 8.43
CA PHE A 718 -13.50 25.35 7.84
C PHE A 718 -12.79 24.13 8.44
N SER A 719 -13.57 23.16 8.94
CA SER A 719 -13.02 21.89 9.45
C SER A 719 -12.53 20.95 8.31
N VAL A 720 -11.74 21.50 7.41
CA VAL A 720 -11.17 20.84 6.23
C VAL A 720 -9.65 20.88 6.31
N PRO A 721 -8.95 19.74 6.11
CA PRO A 721 -7.50 19.71 6.18
C PRO A 721 -6.86 20.66 5.15
N TYR A 722 -5.85 21.40 5.59
CA TYR A 722 -5.05 22.27 4.73
C TYR A 722 -4.24 21.43 3.73
N ASP A 723 -4.21 21.86 2.48
CA ASP A 723 -3.34 21.30 1.44
C ASP A 723 -2.95 22.40 0.45
N ASP A 724 -1.66 22.47 0.07
CA ASP A 724 -1.13 23.46 -0.90
C ASP A 724 -1.79 23.37 -2.28
N GLY A 725 -2.57 22.33 -2.54
CA GLY A 725 -3.37 22.21 -3.75
C GLY A 725 -4.63 23.06 -3.77
N PHE A 726 -5.07 23.63 -2.64
CA PHE A 726 -6.21 24.51 -2.61
C PHE A 726 -5.88 25.93 -3.06
N THR A 727 -6.81 26.52 -3.79
CA THR A 727 -6.88 27.97 -4.04
C THR A 727 -8.27 28.45 -3.58
N ALA A 728 -8.31 29.49 -2.76
CA ALA A 728 -9.54 30.07 -2.26
C ALA A 728 -9.90 31.37 -2.99
N TYR A 729 -11.19 31.55 -3.20
CA TYR A 729 -11.76 32.77 -3.77
C TYR A 729 -12.85 33.28 -2.84
N VAL A 730 -12.78 34.56 -2.45
CA VAL A 730 -13.83 35.28 -1.72
C VAL A 730 -14.44 36.30 -2.67
N ASN A 731 -15.74 36.20 -2.93
CA ASN A 731 -16.44 37.03 -3.91
C ASN A 731 -15.78 37.05 -5.31
N GLY A 732 -15.21 35.90 -5.70
CA GLY A 732 -14.51 35.70 -6.97
C GLY A 732 -13.09 36.28 -7.03
N GLN A 733 -12.57 36.82 -5.94
CA GLN A 733 -11.18 37.28 -5.82
C GLN A 733 -10.35 36.25 -5.07
N GLU A 734 -9.20 35.85 -5.65
CA GLU A 734 -8.26 34.98 -4.99
C GLU A 734 -7.79 35.56 -3.66
N THR A 735 -7.81 34.72 -2.61
CA THR A 735 -7.45 35.09 -1.25
C THR A 735 -6.50 34.10 -0.63
N GLU A 736 -5.74 34.53 0.36
CA GLU A 736 -4.85 33.65 1.12
C GLU A 736 -5.64 32.68 1.99
N ILE A 737 -5.17 31.43 2.04
CA ILE A 737 -5.68 30.38 2.93
C ILE A 737 -4.77 30.31 4.14
N LEU A 738 -5.31 30.57 5.32
CA LEU A 738 -4.60 30.39 6.58
C LEU A 738 -4.65 28.93 7.00
N ARG A 739 -3.52 28.41 7.44
CA ARG A 739 -3.45 27.12 8.12
C ARG A 739 -3.65 27.35 9.61
N VAL A 740 -4.80 26.97 10.13
CA VAL A 740 -5.22 27.20 11.52
C VAL A 740 -5.35 25.85 12.25
N ASP A 741 -5.41 25.88 13.58
CA ASP A 741 -5.54 24.68 14.41
C ASP A 741 -4.50 23.58 14.05
N ASN A 742 -3.29 24.00 13.71
CA ASN A 742 -2.19 23.12 13.29
C ASN A 742 -2.48 22.24 12.04
N GLY A 743 -3.58 22.48 11.31
CA GLY A 743 -3.83 21.63 10.13
C GLY A 743 -5.14 21.86 9.40
N LEU A 744 -6.00 22.77 9.85
CA LEU A 744 -7.26 23.09 9.20
C LEU A 744 -7.17 24.42 8.45
N MET A 745 -8.26 24.89 7.84
CA MET A 745 -8.23 26.05 6.97
C MET A 745 -9.12 27.20 7.48
N ALA A 746 -8.69 28.43 7.23
CA ALA A 746 -9.52 29.63 7.35
C ALA A 746 -9.21 30.63 6.24
N VAL A 747 -10.19 31.52 5.94
CA VAL A 747 -10.02 32.64 5.02
C VAL A 747 -10.62 33.91 5.62
N LEU A 748 -10.02 35.08 5.31
CA LEU A 748 -10.56 36.35 5.71
C LEU A 748 -11.69 36.79 4.78
N CYS A 749 -12.86 37.05 5.36
CA CYS A 749 -14.02 37.60 4.64
C CYS A 749 -14.35 39.02 5.07
N PRO A 750 -14.78 39.90 4.13
CA PRO A 750 -15.21 41.23 4.44
C PRO A 750 -16.58 41.26 5.12
N GLU A 751 -16.96 42.43 5.65
CA GLU A 751 -18.32 42.70 6.11
C GLU A 751 -19.34 42.54 4.96
N GLY A 752 -20.52 42.03 5.27
CA GLY A 752 -21.59 41.76 4.31
C GLY A 752 -21.71 40.29 3.91
N GLN A 753 -22.40 40.06 2.82
CA GLN A 753 -22.54 38.72 2.25
C GLN A 753 -21.30 38.39 1.45
N SER A 754 -20.72 37.20 1.70
CA SER A 754 -19.58 36.65 0.98
C SER A 754 -19.89 35.30 0.43
N THR A 755 -19.47 35.07 -0.81
CA THR A 755 -19.37 33.73 -1.44
C THR A 755 -17.93 33.27 -1.36
N ILE A 756 -17.70 32.07 -0.89
CA ILE A 756 -16.37 31.49 -0.68
C ILE A 756 -16.27 30.21 -1.50
N ASP A 757 -15.28 30.13 -2.38
CA ASP A 757 -15.03 28.96 -3.22
C ASP A 757 -13.61 28.45 -2.98
N PHE A 758 -13.47 27.17 -2.65
CA PHE A 758 -12.19 26.47 -2.58
C PHE A 758 -12.09 25.46 -3.72
N VAL A 759 -11.02 25.59 -4.51
CA VAL A 759 -10.76 24.72 -5.65
C VAL A 759 -9.45 23.99 -5.45
N TYR A 760 -9.50 22.65 -5.53
CA TYR A 760 -8.34 21.80 -5.32
C TYR A 760 -7.74 21.32 -6.64
N VAL A 761 -6.46 21.60 -6.81
CA VAL A 761 -5.62 21.05 -7.90
C VAL A 761 -4.33 20.52 -7.26
N PRO A 762 -4.02 19.22 -7.39
CA PRO A 762 -2.80 18.69 -6.79
C PRO A 762 -1.56 19.52 -7.12
N ALA A 763 -0.76 19.84 -6.11
CA ALA A 763 0.44 20.65 -6.28
C ALA A 763 1.37 20.04 -7.36
N GLY A 764 1.86 20.87 -8.29
CA GLY A 764 2.74 20.43 -9.37
C GLY A 764 2.07 19.67 -10.52
N LEU A 765 0.76 19.45 -10.52
CA LEU A 765 0.03 18.70 -11.55
C LEU A 765 0.21 19.30 -12.96
N SER A 766 0.16 20.62 -13.10
CA SER A 766 0.31 21.30 -14.40
C SER A 766 1.69 21.03 -15.05
N LEU A 767 2.75 21.14 -14.22
CA LEU A 767 4.13 20.86 -14.65
C LEU A 767 4.28 19.37 -15.01
N SER A 768 3.83 18.48 -14.13
CA SER A 768 3.97 17.02 -14.31
C SER A 768 3.19 16.53 -15.54
N ARG A 769 2.02 17.09 -15.83
CA ARG A 769 1.24 16.81 -17.04
C ARG A 769 2.03 17.21 -18.30
N THR A 770 2.62 18.40 -18.31
CA THR A 770 3.42 18.87 -19.43
C THR A 770 4.64 17.98 -19.67
N VAL A 771 5.37 17.63 -18.62
CA VAL A 771 6.54 16.75 -18.69
C VAL A 771 6.14 15.37 -19.22
N THR A 772 5.07 14.79 -18.70
CA THR A 772 4.58 13.47 -19.11
C THR A 772 4.16 13.46 -20.58
N LEU A 773 3.41 14.46 -21.05
CA LEU A 773 3.00 14.56 -22.45
C LEU A 773 4.20 14.69 -23.38
N ALA A 774 5.16 15.56 -23.04
CA ALA A 774 6.41 15.72 -23.80
C ALA A 774 7.21 14.41 -23.86
N ALA A 775 7.34 13.71 -22.71
CA ALA A 775 8.02 12.43 -22.62
C ALA A 775 7.34 11.33 -23.46
N LEU A 776 6.01 11.27 -23.46
CA LEU A 776 5.25 10.34 -24.30
C LEU A 776 5.49 10.60 -25.80
N VAL A 777 5.49 11.86 -26.23
CA VAL A 777 5.80 12.22 -27.63
C VAL A 777 7.21 11.77 -28.00
N VAL A 778 8.20 12.05 -27.12
CA VAL A 778 9.60 11.61 -27.33
C VAL A 778 9.68 10.08 -27.38
N TRP A 779 8.99 9.39 -26.49
CA TRP A 779 8.97 7.92 -26.46
C TRP A 779 8.39 7.31 -27.73
N VAL A 780 7.28 7.85 -28.23
CA VAL A 780 6.65 7.40 -29.50
C VAL A 780 7.60 7.62 -30.67
N ALA A 781 8.19 8.82 -30.79
CA ALA A 781 9.15 9.15 -31.87
C ALA A 781 10.38 8.26 -31.78
N TYR A 782 10.99 8.10 -30.61
CA TYR A 782 12.15 7.27 -30.35
C TYR A 782 11.89 5.80 -30.72
N THR A 783 10.83 5.23 -30.17
CA THR A 783 10.47 3.82 -30.40
C THR A 783 10.11 3.60 -31.89
N GLY A 784 9.31 4.50 -32.46
CA GLY A 784 8.92 4.45 -33.88
C GLY A 784 10.13 4.50 -34.82
N PHE A 785 11.10 5.40 -34.56
CA PHE A 785 12.35 5.48 -35.34
C PHE A 785 13.13 4.16 -35.32
N PHE A 786 13.32 3.54 -34.17
CA PHE A 786 14.08 2.29 -34.08
C PHE A 786 13.31 1.09 -34.66
N VAL A 787 11.98 1.05 -34.55
CA VAL A 787 11.15 0.03 -35.21
C VAL A 787 11.25 0.17 -36.75
N TRP A 788 11.13 1.40 -37.27
CA TRP A 788 11.28 1.68 -38.69
C TRP A 788 12.67 1.27 -39.21
N ARG A 789 13.75 1.73 -38.53
CA ARG A 789 15.14 1.38 -38.89
C ARG A 789 15.40 -0.13 -38.86
N ARG A 790 14.68 -0.88 -38.00
CA ARG A 790 14.83 -2.33 -37.92
C ARG A 790 14.11 -3.07 -39.05
N ARG A 791 13.03 -2.49 -39.58
CA ARG A 791 12.29 -3.04 -40.73
C ARG A 791 12.98 -2.72 -42.04
N SER A 792 13.74 -1.64 -42.11
CA SER A 792 14.47 -1.18 -43.27
C SER A 792 15.83 -1.88 -43.47
N ARG A 793 16.25 -2.68 -42.52
CA ARG A 793 17.44 -3.56 -42.58
C ARG A 793 17.01 -5.03 -42.68
#